data_b289a220c8e4f049db97ebea797d4b25
#
_entry.id   b289a220c8e4f049db97ebea797d4b25
#
_cell.length_a   1.000
_cell.length_b   1.000
_cell.length_c   1.000
_cell.angle_alpha   90.00
_cell.angle_beta   90.00
_cell.angle_gamma   90.00
#
_symmetry.space_group_name_H-M   'P 1'
#
loop_
_entity.id
_entity.type
_entity.pdbx_description
1 polymer ?
#
loop_
_entity_poly.entity_id
_entity_poly.type
_entity_poly.pdbx_seq_one_letter_code
_entity_poly.pdbx_strand_id
1 'polypeptide(L)'
;VSSIIKKCNDFGAGGVSVAIGELADGLVVDLDKVPKKYAGLDGTELAISESQERMAIVVDPKDVDTMLGYAEEENLEAVVVAKVTEEPRLVLNWRGKDIVNISRAFLNTNGAHQETQVKVEVPSKADNYFDSVKEPQDIKKAWLDTLSDLNVCSQKGLVEMFDSSIGAGTVTMPYGGKYQLTPTQTMIAKLPVLKGKTDTITMMSYGFDPYLSSWSPYHGSVYAVVTSAAKIAAAGGDVSKIRLTFQEYFKRLGTDPYRWGQPLAALLGAYDVQIGLGLPSIGGKDSMSGTFNDIDVPPTLVSFAVDVASYMDVVTPELKKAGNVLVEMDIDKDENDIPVYENVLYMYDLLNKKIKEGKIQSAYAVGFGGIIEAVSKMAFGNKLGVELEDTVSRRDLVAKNYGSIILEVKASDLDQLGIPVKKIGKVTKEPVFTYKDVTITMDEALAAWTKTLEKVFPTESNVPQTEIKTGLFDAKTVYTSRNKVAKPKVFIPVFPGTNCEYDSAKAFERAGADVQTIVFRNMTAQGIRDSVDAFAKAISDSQIIMFPGGFSAGDEPDGSGKFIATAFRNAKISEEVMKLLNERDGLALGICNGFQALIKLGLVPYGEIRPQTDDSPTLTMNSIGRHQSKMVYTKVVTNKSPWLKKAELGGVYTIPISHGEGRFVASKEWCEKLFANGQVATQYVDMNGNPTMDEYYNVNGSYYAIEGITSPDGRVLGKMGHSERIGQAVAVN
;
A
#
# COMPACT_ATOMS: atom_id res chain seq x y z
N VAL A 1 -25.54 -8.21 -0.90
CA VAL A 1 -24.91 -9.53 -1.16
C VAL A 1 -24.61 -10.25 0.15
N SER A 2 -23.87 -9.64 1.08
CA SER A 2 -23.42 -10.29 2.35
C SER A 2 -24.55 -10.92 3.19
N SER A 3 -25.78 -10.39 3.12
CA SER A 3 -26.92 -10.90 3.89
C SER A 3 -27.38 -12.30 3.49
N ILE A 4 -27.10 -12.76 2.28
CA ILE A 4 -27.47 -14.10 1.78
C ILE A 4 -26.33 -15.11 1.92
N ILE A 5 -25.08 -14.66 2.17
CA ILE A 5 -23.93 -15.54 2.34
C ILE A 5 -23.90 -16.09 3.76
N LYS A 6 -23.85 -17.41 3.91
CA LYS A 6 -23.78 -18.10 5.21
C LYS A 6 -22.35 -18.35 5.67
N LYS A 7 -21.48 -18.77 4.74
CA LYS A 7 -20.05 -18.97 4.94
C LYS A 7 -19.28 -18.62 3.68
N CYS A 8 -18.03 -18.25 3.85
CA CYS A 8 -17.13 -17.90 2.78
C CYS A 8 -15.72 -18.36 3.12
N ASN A 9 -14.99 -18.87 2.13
CA ASN A 9 -13.58 -19.23 2.26
C ASN A 9 -12.86 -18.92 0.95
N ASP A 10 -11.58 -18.55 1.02
CA ASP A 10 -10.75 -18.32 -0.16
C ASP A 10 -10.13 -19.61 -0.69
N PHE A 11 -9.66 -19.57 -1.92
CA PHE A 11 -8.91 -20.68 -2.52
C PHE A 11 -7.42 -20.47 -2.33
N GLY A 12 -6.81 -21.29 -1.51
CA GLY A 12 -5.38 -21.38 -1.28
C GLY A 12 -4.85 -22.81 -1.45
N ALA A 13 -3.82 -23.13 -0.72
CA ALA A 13 -3.22 -24.46 -0.69
C ALA A 13 -4.24 -25.55 -0.32
N GLY A 14 -4.20 -26.67 -1.03
CA GLY A 14 -5.19 -27.75 -0.90
C GLY A 14 -6.43 -27.61 -1.79
N GLY A 15 -6.55 -26.51 -2.53
CA GLY A 15 -7.55 -26.31 -3.58
C GLY A 15 -9.00 -26.53 -3.14
N VAL A 16 -9.78 -27.21 -3.95
CA VAL A 16 -11.20 -27.53 -3.70
C VAL A 16 -11.38 -28.31 -2.39
N SER A 17 -10.46 -29.23 -2.07
CA SER A 17 -10.54 -30.08 -0.87
C SER A 17 -10.51 -29.26 0.42
N VAL A 18 -9.81 -28.13 0.42
CA VAL A 18 -9.73 -27.21 1.56
C VAL A 18 -10.75 -26.10 1.43
N ALA A 19 -10.70 -25.30 0.37
CA ALA A 19 -11.56 -24.14 0.20
C ALA A 19 -13.05 -24.45 0.32
N ILE A 20 -13.51 -25.53 -0.28
CA ILE A 20 -14.89 -26.02 -0.19
C ILE A 20 -15.05 -26.99 0.97
N GLY A 21 -14.09 -27.94 1.12
CA GLY A 21 -14.17 -29.03 2.10
C GLY A 21 -14.30 -28.57 3.55
N GLU A 22 -13.89 -27.35 3.89
CA GLU A 22 -13.97 -26.79 5.25
C GLU A 22 -15.24 -25.98 5.50
N LEU A 23 -16.09 -25.75 4.49
CA LEU A 23 -17.26 -24.91 4.63
C LEU A 23 -18.39 -25.56 5.43
N ALA A 24 -18.52 -26.89 5.43
CA ALA A 24 -19.52 -27.63 6.19
C ALA A 24 -19.06 -29.04 6.51
N ASP A 25 -19.67 -29.68 7.51
CA ASP A 25 -19.35 -31.04 7.93
C ASP A 25 -19.72 -32.08 6.87
N GLY A 26 -20.84 -31.93 6.21
CA GLY A 26 -21.30 -32.79 5.12
C GLY A 26 -21.31 -32.05 3.79
N LEU A 27 -20.59 -32.56 2.79
CA LEU A 27 -20.43 -31.94 1.47
C LEU A 27 -20.33 -32.97 0.36
N VAL A 28 -21.06 -32.75 -0.73
CA VAL A 28 -20.88 -33.47 -2.00
C VAL A 28 -20.47 -32.45 -3.05
N VAL A 29 -19.27 -32.61 -3.58
CA VAL A 29 -18.64 -31.72 -4.57
C VAL A 29 -18.57 -32.40 -5.92
N ASP A 30 -19.01 -31.71 -6.96
CA ASP A 30 -18.95 -32.12 -8.36
C ASP A 30 -17.73 -31.43 -9.03
N LEU A 31 -16.62 -32.15 -9.12
CA LEU A 31 -15.37 -31.62 -9.68
C LEU A 31 -15.46 -31.35 -11.20
N ASP A 32 -16.42 -31.98 -11.90
CA ASP A 32 -16.62 -31.73 -13.33
C ASP A 32 -17.13 -30.30 -13.59
N LYS A 33 -17.78 -29.69 -12.61
CA LYS A 33 -18.29 -28.31 -12.67
C LYS A 33 -17.30 -27.23 -12.24
N VAL A 34 -16.15 -27.61 -11.68
CA VAL A 34 -15.14 -26.65 -11.27
C VAL A 34 -14.56 -25.93 -12.49
N PRO A 35 -14.62 -24.59 -12.56
CA PRO A 35 -14.06 -23.84 -13.68
C PRO A 35 -12.57 -24.06 -13.85
N LYS A 36 -12.13 -24.20 -15.10
CA LYS A 36 -10.73 -24.52 -15.48
C LYS A 36 -10.23 -23.56 -16.54
N LYS A 37 -8.98 -23.12 -16.44
CA LYS A 37 -8.33 -22.29 -17.47
C LYS A 37 -7.92 -23.14 -18.71
N TYR A 38 -7.60 -24.43 -18.51
CA TYR A 38 -7.16 -25.33 -19.56
C TYR A 38 -7.67 -26.74 -19.31
N ALA A 39 -7.76 -27.51 -20.39
CA ALA A 39 -8.16 -28.91 -20.34
C ALA A 39 -6.97 -29.80 -19.91
N GLY A 40 -7.27 -31.01 -19.43
CA GLY A 40 -6.27 -32.05 -19.14
C GLY A 40 -6.06 -32.30 -17.66
N LEU A 41 -6.61 -31.50 -16.75
CA LEU A 41 -6.55 -31.77 -15.31
C LEU A 41 -7.35 -33.05 -14.96
N ASP A 42 -6.75 -33.93 -14.15
CA ASP A 42 -7.43 -35.11 -13.61
C ASP A 42 -8.18 -34.76 -12.31
N GLY A 43 -8.88 -35.75 -11.74
CA GLY A 43 -9.68 -35.55 -10.53
C GLY A 43 -8.83 -35.22 -9.31
N THR A 44 -7.60 -35.74 -9.21
CA THR A 44 -6.68 -35.43 -8.11
C THR A 44 -6.21 -33.99 -8.21
N GLU A 45 -5.77 -33.59 -9.39
CA GLU A 45 -5.33 -32.19 -9.64
C GLU A 45 -6.44 -31.18 -9.37
N LEU A 46 -7.67 -31.46 -9.82
CA LEU A 46 -8.84 -30.62 -9.55
C LEU A 46 -9.15 -30.53 -8.05
N ALA A 47 -8.97 -31.62 -7.31
CA ALA A 47 -9.26 -31.67 -5.88
C ALA A 47 -8.27 -30.85 -5.04
N ILE A 48 -6.98 -30.81 -5.41
CA ILE A 48 -5.92 -30.25 -4.55
C ILE A 48 -5.17 -29.06 -5.17
N SER A 49 -5.39 -28.77 -6.45
CA SER A 49 -4.69 -27.67 -7.15
C SER A 49 -5.05 -26.32 -6.54
N GLU A 50 -4.03 -25.60 -6.13
CA GLU A 50 -4.19 -24.19 -5.71
C GLU A 50 -4.58 -23.33 -6.92
N SER A 51 -5.62 -22.51 -6.76
CA SER A 51 -6.08 -21.57 -7.76
C SER A 51 -6.55 -20.30 -7.09
N GLN A 52 -5.65 -19.37 -6.93
CA GLN A 52 -5.84 -18.08 -6.28
C GLN A 52 -6.93 -17.23 -6.93
N GLU A 53 -7.36 -16.17 -6.26
CA GLU A 53 -8.37 -15.20 -6.72
C GLU A 53 -9.77 -15.81 -6.92
N ARG A 54 -10.11 -16.82 -6.13
CA ARG A 54 -11.44 -17.44 -6.07
C ARG A 54 -11.99 -17.42 -4.67
N MET A 55 -13.33 -17.42 -4.58
CA MET A 55 -14.05 -17.53 -3.30
C MET A 55 -15.05 -18.68 -3.38
N ALA A 56 -15.06 -19.52 -2.36
CA ALA A 56 -16.11 -20.52 -2.14
C ALA A 56 -17.13 -19.93 -1.14
N ILE A 57 -18.38 -19.93 -1.50
CA ILE A 57 -19.47 -19.38 -0.67
C ILE A 57 -20.59 -20.39 -0.48
N VAL A 58 -21.25 -20.31 0.68
CA VAL A 58 -22.44 -21.11 0.98
C VAL A 58 -23.64 -20.16 1.04
N VAL A 59 -24.67 -20.49 0.28
CA VAL A 59 -25.96 -19.77 0.27
C VAL A 59 -27.12 -20.75 0.43
N ASP A 60 -28.27 -20.27 0.87
CA ASP A 60 -29.50 -21.09 0.87
C ASP A 60 -29.88 -21.45 -0.58
N PRO A 61 -30.47 -22.64 -0.83
CA PRO A 61 -30.92 -23.03 -2.17
C PRO A 61 -31.83 -21.99 -2.85
N LYS A 62 -32.68 -21.30 -2.07
CA LYS A 62 -33.60 -20.24 -2.57
C LYS A 62 -32.86 -18.98 -3.05
N ASP A 63 -31.63 -18.76 -2.61
CA ASP A 63 -30.84 -17.55 -2.89
C ASP A 63 -29.77 -17.78 -3.99
N VAL A 64 -29.69 -19.00 -4.57
CA VAL A 64 -28.70 -19.36 -5.59
C VAL A 64 -28.82 -18.48 -6.83
N ASP A 65 -30.04 -18.38 -7.39
CA ASP A 65 -30.29 -17.59 -8.62
C ASP A 65 -29.99 -16.10 -8.38
N THR A 66 -30.30 -15.59 -7.18
CA THR A 66 -29.99 -14.22 -6.78
C THR A 66 -28.46 -14.00 -6.73
N MET A 67 -27.71 -14.94 -6.15
CA MET A 67 -26.25 -14.86 -6.07
C MET A 67 -25.59 -14.94 -7.45
N LEU A 68 -26.07 -15.83 -8.32
CA LEU A 68 -25.58 -15.93 -9.69
C LEU A 68 -25.88 -14.63 -10.47
N GLY A 69 -27.04 -14.03 -10.25
CA GLY A 69 -27.39 -12.72 -10.82
C GLY A 69 -26.42 -11.61 -10.38
N TYR A 70 -26.08 -11.53 -9.11
CA TYR A 70 -25.08 -10.57 -8.63
C TYR A 70 -23.70 -10.78 -9.25
N ALA A 71 -23.28 -12.04 -9.42
CA ALA A 71 -22.01 -12.33 -10.08
C ALA A 71 -22.03 -11.89 -11.56
N GLU A 72 -23.15 -12.12 -12.26
CA GLU A 72 -23.32 -11.67 -13.66
C GLU A 72 -23.28 -10.13 -13.77
N GLU A 73 -23.94 -9.42 -12.84
CA GLU A 73 -23.90 -7.95 -12.80
C GLU A 73 -22.49 -7.39 -12.68
N GLU A 74 -21.63 -8.06 -11.88
CA GLU A 74 -20.23 -7.68 -11.66
C GLU A 74 -19.25 -8.33 -12.67
N ASN A 75 -19.75 -8.99 -13.72
CA ASN A 75 -18.94 -9.67 -14.73
C ASN A 75 -18.02 -10.75 -14.14
N LEU A 76 -18.51 -11.49 -13.14
CA LEU A 76 -17.81 -12.59 -12.49
C LEU A 76 -18.39 -13.94 -12.90
N GLU A 77 -17.52 -14.93 -13.10
CA GLU A 77 -17.95 -16.31 -13.28
C GLU A 77 -18.33 -16.92 -11.93
N ALA A 78 -19.54 -17.44 -11.81
CA ALA A 78 -20.00 -18.17 -10.63
C ALA A 78 -20.75 -19.44 -11.04
N VAL A 79 -20.45 -20.54 -10.37
CA VAL A 79 -21.03 -21.86 -10.65
C VAL A 79 -21.36 -22.60 -9.35
N VAL A 80 -22.42 -23.40 -9.37
CA VAL A 80 -22.78 -24.29 -8.27
C VAL A 80 -21.98 -25.58 -8.42
N VAL A 81 -21.01 -25.79 -7.55
CA VAL A 81 -20.08 -26.94 -7.59
C VAL A 81 -20.29 -27.94 -6.45
N ALA A 82 -21.05 -27.59 -5.41
CA ALA A 82 -21.23 -28.43 -4.24
C ALA A 82 -22.61 -28.29 -3.62
N LYS A 83 -23.00 -29.29 -2.83
CA LYS A 83 -24.18 -29.29 -1.96
C LYS A 83 -23.78 -29.64 -0.55
N VAL A 84 -24.30 -28.90 0.43
CA VAL A 84 -24.23 -29.24 1.84
C VAL A 84 -25.23 -30.37 2.13
N THR A 85 -24.78 -31.39 2.88
CA THR A 85 -25.57 -32.57 3.21
C THR A 85 -25.66 -32.76 4.73
N GLU A 86 -26.68 -33.51 5.18
CA GLU A 86 -26.83 -33.86 6.61
C GLU A 86 -25.79 -34.92 7.06
N GLU A 87 -25.39 -35.82 6.15
CA GLU A 87 -24.37 -36.81 6.44
C GLU A 87 -23.01 -36.15 6.56
N PRO A 88 -22.27 -36.26 7.68
CA PRO A 88 -21.00 -35.59 7.89
C PRO A 88 -19.85 -36.32 7.16
N ARG A 89 -19.81 -36.14 5.85
CA ARG A 89 -18.81 -36.71 4.95
C ARG A 89 -18.39 -35.69 3.92
N LEU A 90 -17.11 -35.73 3.53
CA LEU A 90 -16.61 -35.07 2.33
C LEU A 90 -16.61 -36.07 1.17
N VAL A 91 -17.40 -35.79 0.16
CA VAL A 91 -17.47 -36.61 -1.07
C VAL A 91 -17.06 -35.72 -2.25
N LEU A 92 -16.03 -36.12 -2.98
CA LEU A 92 -15.61 -35.49 -4.23
C LEU A 92 -15.92 -36.42 -5.39
N ASN A 93 -16.82 -36.02 -6.27
CA ASN A 93 -17.22 -36.78 -7.45
C ASN A 93 -16.52 -36.25 -8.70
N TRP A 94 -15.96 -37.12 -9.50
CA TRP A 94 -15.34 -36.83 -10.77
C TRP A 94 -15.71 -37.88 -11.83
N ARG A 95 -16.28 -37.43 -12.95
CA ARG A 95 -16.74 -38.31 -14.04
C ARG A 95 -17.69 -39.42 -13.56
N GLY A 96 -18.59 -39.03 -12.65
CA GLY A 96 -19.60 -39.92 -12.09
C GLY A 96 -19.07 -40.98 -11.09
N LYS A 97 -17.85 -40.80 -10.56
CA LYS A 97 -17.26 -41.66 -9.53
C LYS A 97 -16.83 -40.83 -8.34
N ASP A 98 -17.07 -41.37 -7.14
CA ASP A 98 -16.51 -40.79 -5.91
C ASP A 98 -15.01 -41.13 -5.88
N ILE A 99 -14.18 -40.13 -6.07
CA ILE A 99 -12.72 -40.26 -5.94
C ILE A 99 -12.24 -39.99 -4.50
N VAL A 100 -13.04 -39.27 -3.72
CA VAL A 100 -12.89 -39.10 -2.29
C VAL A 100 -14.25 -39.33 -1.63
N ASN A 101 -14.29 -40.13 -0.56
CA ASN A 101 -15.47 -40.36 0.26
C ASN A 101 -15.02 -40.66 1.69
N ILE A 102 -14.85 -39.56 2.49
CA ILE A 102 -14.21 -39.63 3.82
C ILE A 102 -15.17 -39.04 4.86
N SER A 103 -15.31 -39.71 6.00
CA SER A 103 -16.12 -39.18 7.11
C SER A 103 -15.46 -37.95 7.75
N ARG A 104 -16.26 -37.00 8.20
CA ARG A 104 -15.78 -35.83 8.94
C ARG A 104 -15.04 -36.23 10.21
N ALA A 105 -15.52 -37.25 10.91
CA ALA A 105 -14.84 -37.80 12.10
C ALA A 105 -13.38 -38.18 11.78
N PHE A 106 -13.12 -38.84 10.62
CA PHE A 106 -11.76 -39.16 10.21
C PHE A 106 -10.94 -37.92 9.89
N LEU A 107 -11.50 -36.94 9.16
CA LEU A 107 -10.80 -35.69 8.84
C LEU A 107 -10.42 -34.90 10.09
N ASN A 108 -11.32 -34.88 11.10
CA ASN A 108 -11.09 -34.15 12.34
C ASN A 108 -10.03 -34.80 13.26
N THR A 109 -9.66 -36.07 13.03
CA THR A 109 -8.60 -36.74 13.80
C THR A 109 -7.22 -36.55 13.19
N ASN A 110 -7.07 -35.91 12.05
CA ASN A 110 -5.83 -35.82 11.28
C ASN A 110 -5.21 -37.20 10.91
N GLY A 111 -6.01 -38.26 10.92
CA GLY A 111 -5.60 -39.61 10.56
C GLY A 111 -4.71 -40.29 11.60
N ALA A 112 -3.45 -40.58 11.26
CA ALA A 112 -2.52 -41.29 12.15
C ALA A 112 -2.06 -40.40 13.31
N HIS A 113 -2.11 -40.98 14.52
CA HIS A 113 -1.49 -40.34 15.68
C HIS A 113 0.02 -40.36 15.53
N GLN A 114 0.64 -39.22 15.62
CA GLN A 114 2.10 -39.05 15.50
C GLN A 114 2.67 -38.52 16.81
N GLU A 115 3.81 -39.03 17.21
CA GLU A 115 4.56 -38.61 18.38
C GLU A 115 5.96 -38.18 17.96
N THR A 116 6.50 -37.13 18.56
CA THR A 116 7.87 -36.71 18.38
C THR A 116 8.51 -36.33 19.70
N GLN A 117 9.82 -36.37 19.75
CA GLN A 117 10.59 -35.84 20.86
C GLN A 117 11.00 -34.41 20.53
N VAL A 118 10.90 -33.53 21.51
CA VAL A 118 11.26 -32.13 21.36
C VAL A 118 12.31 -31.75 22.38
N LYS A 119 13.36 -31.07 21.94
CA LYS A 119 14.42 -30.59 22.80
C LYS A 119 14.71 -29.11 22.54
N VAL A 120 14.30 -28.26 23.49
CA VAL A 120 14.58 -26.84 23.44
C VAL A 120 16.02 -26.57 23.87
N GLU A 121 16.76 -25.85 23.05
CA GLU A 121 18.09 -25.37 23.42
C GLU A 121 17.97 -24.10 24.29
N VAL A 122 18.68 -24.10 25.42
CA VAL A 122 18.79 -22.90 26.26
C VAL A 122 19.83 -21.98 25.61
N PRO A 123 19.50 -20.69 25.37
CA PRO A 123 20.44 -19.76 24.74
C PRO A 123 21.67 -19.57 25.62
N SER A 124 22.85 -19.48 25.00
CA SER A 124 24.12 -19.27 25.69
C SER A 124 24.17 -17.87 26.28
N LYS A 125 24.41 -17.75 27.61
CA LYS A 125 24.69 -16.46 28.25
C LYS A 125 26.04 -15.86 27.83
N ALA A 126 26.99 -16.69 27.41
CA ALA A 126 28.29 -16.21 26.96
C ALA A 126 28.22 -15.51 25.58
N ASP A 127 27.23 -15.91 24.76
CA ASP A 127 26.98 -15.36 23.44
C ASP A 127 25.67 -14.57 23.42
N ASN A 128 25.35 -13.88 24.52
CA ASN A 128 24.12 -13.11 24.63
C ASN A 128 24.00 -12.08 23.50
N TYR A 129 22.87 -12.11 22.80
CA TYR A 129 22.61 -11.26 21.65
C TYR A 129 22.72 -9.76 21.97
N PHE A 130 22.18 -9.32 23.11
CA PHE A 130 22.19 -7.92 23.52
C PHE A 130 23.58 -7.46 23.98
N ASP A 131 24.38 -8.37 24.56
CA ASP A 131 25.76 -8.10 24.95
C ASP A 131 26.75 -8.20 23.79
N SER A 132 26.37 -8.83 22.69
CA SER A 132 27.22 -8.97 21.49
C SER A 132 27.51 -7.64 20.79
N VAL A 133 26.71 -6.61 21.08
CA VAL A 133 26.91 -5.25 20.56
C VAL A 133 28.17 -4.64 21.15
N LYS A 134 29.21 -4.53 20.32
CA LYS A 134 30.49 -3.92 20.69
C LYS A 134 30.44 -2.41 20.64
N GLU A 135 31.09 -1.77 21.58
CA GLU A 135 31.29 -0.32 21.56
C GLU A 135 32.09 0.10 20.31
N PRO A 136 31.55 0.94 19.43
CA PRO A 136 32.25 1.34 18.21
C PRO A 136 33.45 2.26 18.53
N GLN A 137 34.60 1.95 17.94
CA GLN A 137 35.78 2.77 18.07
C GLN A 137 35.75 4.00 17.14
N ASP A 138 35.28 3.81 15.91
CA ASP A 138 35.05 4.86 14.90
C ASP A 138 33.54 5.07 14.75
N ILE A 139 33.06 6.19 15.28
CA ILE A 139 31.64 6.53 15.29
C ILE A 139 31.14 6.83 13.88
N LYS A 140 31.89 7.55 13.05
CA LYS A 140 31.47 7.87 11.68
C LYS A 140 31.32 6.60 10.86
N LYS A 141 32.30 5.69 10.96
CA LYS A 141 32.22 4.40 10.28
C LYS A 141 31.01 3.58 10.76
N ALA A 142 30.83 3.47 12.07
CA ALA A 142 29.70 2.72 12.65
C ALA A 142 28.35 3.29 12.21
N TRP A 143 28.22 4.63 12.11
CA TRP A 143 27.02 5.30 11.65
C TRP A 143 26.67 4.91 10.21
N LEU A 144 27.64 5.03 9.30
CA LEU A 144 27.43 4.73 7.88
C LEU A 144 27.25 3.23 7.63
N ASP A 145 27.98 2.37 8.34
CA ASP A 145 27.82 0.92 8.27
C ASP A 145 26.41 0.50 8.74
N THR A 146 25.92 1.07 9.85
CA THR A 146 24.57 0.81 10.34
C THR A 146 23.52 1.20 9.31
N LEU A 147 23.63 2.38 8.69
CA LEU A 147 22.68 2.83 7.68
C LEU A 147 22.69 1.98 6.40
N SER A 148 23.84 1.37 6.07
CA SER A 148 23.99 0.50 4.90
C SER A 148 23.67 -0.98 5.16
N ASP A 149 23.42 -1.38 6.43
CA ASP A 149 23.01 -2.75 6.77
C ASP A 149 21.69 -3.12 6.11
N LEU A 150 21.55 -4.38 5.63
CA LEU A 150 20.34 -4.87 4.96
C LEU A 150 19.05 -4.76 5.80
N ASN A 151 19.17 -4.83 7.13
CA ASN A 151 18.04 -4.66 8.04
C ASN A 151 17.66 -3.19 8.28
N VAL A 152 18.50 -2.24 7.87
CA VAL A 152 18.35 -0.80 8.13
C VAL A 152 18.20 0.01 6.85
N CYS A 153 18.85 -0.38 5.76
CA CYS A 153 18.92 0.37 4.52
C CYS A 153 17.54 0.68 3.90
N SER A 154 17.52 1.59 2.95
CA SER A 154 16.32 2.03 2.28
C SER A 154 15.71 0.92 1.43
N GLN A 155 14.41 0.68 1.63
CA GLN A 155 13.59 -0.19 0.79
C GLN A 155 12.71 0.61 -0.18
N LYS A 156 13.01 1.91 -0.38
CA LYS A 156 12.15 2.83 -1.13
C LYS A 156 11.88 2.34 -2.56
N GLY A 157 12.89 1.85 -3.26
CA GLY A 157 12.72 1.33 -4.62
C GLY A 157 11.77 0.15 -4.71
N LEU A 158 11.75 -0.73 -3.70
CA LEU A 158 10.78 -1.83 -3.61
C LEU A 158 9.38 -1.31 -3.25
N VAL A 159 9.28 -0.45 -2.25
CA VAL A 159 7.98 0.03 -1.73
C VAL A 159 7.22 0.85 -2.78
N GLU A 160 7.90 1.70 -3.55
CA GLU A 160 7.29 2.51 -4.60
C GLU A 160 6.76 1.70 -5.80
N MET A 161 7.02 0.41 -5.88
CA MET A 161 6.44 -0.49 -6.87
C MET A 161 4.96 -0.83 -6.59
N PHE A 162 4.46 -0.52 -5.40
CA PHE A 162 3.11 -0.86 -4.96
C PHE A 162 2.26 0.39 -4.71
N ASP A 163 0.98 0.34 -5.12
CA ASP A 163 0.06 1.45 -4.89
C ASP A 163 -0.24 1.62 -3.41
N SER A 164 0.22 2.72 -2.83
CA SER A 164 0.00 3.07 -1.43
C SER A 164 -1.14 4.07 -1.20
N SER A 165 -1.86 4.49 -2.25
CA SER A 165 -2.89 5.53 -2.16
C SER A 165 -4.28 5.09 -2.60
N ILE A 166 -4.44 3.87 -3.10
CA ILE A 166 -5.73 3.32 -3.55
C ILE A 166 -6.79 3.39 -2.45
N GLY A 167 -8.04 3.68 -2.84
CA GLY A 167 -9.16 3.79 -1.92
C GLY A 167 -9.24 5.14 -1.19
N ALA A 168 -8.29 6.08 -1.42
CA ALA A 168 -8.24 7.40 -0.80
C ALA A 168 -8.35 7.37 0.74
N GLY A 169 -7.89 6.28 1.35
CA GLY A 169 -7.96 6.03 2.79
C GLY A 169 -6.63 6.10 3.52
N THR A 170 -5.49 6.09 2.81
CA THR A 170 -4.15 6.11 3.39
C THR A 170 -3.91 7.40 4.15
N VAL A 171 -3.73 7.31 5.47
CA VAL A 171 -3.46 8.46 6.32
C VAL A 171 -2.00 8.85 6.24
N THR A 172 -1.09 7.88 6.38
CA THR A 172 0.36 8.09 6.28
C THR A 172 0.91 7.34 5.07
N MET A 173 1.60 8.06 4.19
CA MET A 173 2.32 7.43 3.08
C MET A 173 3.52 6.63 3.61
N PRO A 174 4.02 5.63 2.88
CA PRO A 174 5.16 4.81 3.31
C PRO A 174 6.42 5.60 3.66
N TYR A 175 6.60 6.75 3.03
CA TYR A 175 7.68 7.69 3.32
C TYR A 175 7.13 9.09 3.54
N GLY A 176 7.47 9.66 4.70
CA GLY A 176 6.98 10.95 5.17
C GLY A 176 8.02 12.08 5.11
N GLY A 177 7.53 13.25 5.52
CA GLY A 177 8.27 14.50 5.47
C GLY A 177 8.26 15.17 4.10
N LYS A 178 8.72 16.41 4.05
CA LYS A 178 8.77 17.22 2.84
C LYS A 178 9.52 16.53 1.68
N TYR A 179 10.56 15.77 2.01
CA TYR A 179 11.38 15.04 1.03
C TYR A 179 10.98 13.57 0.89
N GLN A 180 9.89 13.12 1.51
CA GLN A 180 9.41 11.74 1.45
C GLN A 180 10.54 10.70 1.66
N LEU A 181 11.32 10.86 2.73
CA LEU A 181 12.49 10.04 3.03
C LEU A 181 12.46 9.41 4.43
N THR A 182 11.54 9.83 5.33
CA THR A 182 11.36 9.14 6.62
C THR A 182 10.43 7.95 6.45
N PRO A 183 10.88 6.71 6.64
CA PRO A 183 10.03 5.53 6.50
C PRO A 183 9.00 5.49 7.64
N THR A 184 7.75 5.25 7.28
CA THR A 184 6.66 5.04 8.24
C THR A 184 6.75 3.62 8.80
N GLN A 185 6.69 3.46 10.13
CA GLN A 185 6.79 2.15 10.77
C GLN A 185 5.46 1.41 10.90
N THR A 186 4.35 2.13 10.70
CA THR A 186 2.99 1.63 10.88
C THR A 186 2.14 2.04 9.70
N MET A 187 1.51 1.09 9.03
CA MET A 187 0.48 1.37 8.02
C MET A 187 -0.74 1.95 8.74
N ILE A 188 -1.23 3.09 8.26
CA ILE A 188 -2.40 3.77 8.84
C ILE A 188 -3.36 4.14 7.73
N ALA A 189 -4.57 3.60 7.80
CA ALA A 189 -5.61 3.85 6.81
C ALA A 189 -6.99 4.01 7.45
N LYS A 190 -7.81 4.87 6.86
CA LYS A 190 -9.22 5.03 7.25
C LYS A 190 -10.01 3.77 6.90
N LEU A 191 -11.02 3.46 7.71
CA LEU A 191 -11.97 2.42 7.34
C LEU A 191 -12.68 2.81 6.02
N PRO A 192 -12.76 1.88 5.07
CA PRO A 192 -13.41 2.13 3.79
C PRO A 192 -14.93 2.17 3.96
N VAL A 193 -15.51 3.37 4.05
CA VAL A 193 -16.96 3.57 4.10
C VAL A 193 -17.47 3.93 2.70
N LEU A 194 -18.57 3.27 2.26
CA LEU A 194 -19.16 3.56 0.95
C LEU A 194 -19.82 4.93 0.94
N LYS A 195 -20.45 5.34 2.04
CA LYS A 195 -21.13 6.64 2.18
C LYS A 195 -20.71 7.34 3.47
N GLY A 196 -20.70 8.67 3.44
CA GLY A 196 -20.36 9.48 4.60
C GLY A 196 -18.86 9.67 4.81
N LYS A 197 -18.49 9.97 6.05
CA LYS A 197 -17.11 10.21 6.49
C LYS A 197 -16.85 9.41 7.76
N THR A 198 -15.60 9.02 7.97
CA THR A 198 -15.13 8.38 9.20
C THR A 198 -13.82 9.01 9.66
N ASP A 199 -13.62 9.10 10.95
CA ASP A 199 -12.36 9.40 11.61
C ASP A 199 -11.67 8.14 12.15
N THR A 200 -12.36 7.01 12.10
CA THR A 200 -11.81 5.71 12.50
C THR A 200 -10.78 5.22 11.49
N ILE A 201 -9.64 4.80 12.01
CA ILE A 201 -8.52 4.23 11.26
C ILE A 201 -8.19 2.82 11.75
N THR A 202 -7.57 2.05 10.89
CA THR A 202 -6.80 0.86 11.25
C THR A 202 -5.32 1.17 11.21
N MET A 203 -4.58 0.59 12.15
CA MET A 203 -3.13 0.62 12.21
C MET A 203 -2.60 -0.79 12.12
N MET A 204 -1.52 -1.01 11.34
CA MET A 204 -0.83 -2.29 11.28
C MET A 204 0.67 -2.10 11.28
N SER A 205 1.36 -2.86 12.11
CA SER A 205 2.81 -2.91 12.17
C SER A 205 3.31 -4.34 12.26
N TYR A 206 4.61 -4.53 12.14
CA TYR A 206 5.24 -5.85 12.34
C TYR A 206 6.52 -5.75 13.17
N GLY A 207 6.91 -6.88 13.77
CA GLY A 207 8.18 -7.04 14.48
C GLY A 207 8.84 -8.37 14.14
N PHE A 208 10.15 -8.35 13.91
CA PHE A 208 11.00 -9.52 13.68
C PHE A 208 12.47 -9.12 13.65
N ASP A 209 13.31 -9.95 14.22
CA ASP A 209 14.78 -9.88 14.09
C ASP A 209 15.33 -11.29 13.86
N PRO A 210 15.90 -11.58 12.67
CA PRO A 210 16.40 -12.91 12.33
C PRO A 210 17.61 -13.34 13.18
N TYR A 211 18.43 -12.41 13.64
CA TYR A 211 19.62 -12.73 14.44
C TYR A 211 19.24 -13.02 15.89
N LEU A 212 18.35 -12.24 16.48
CA LEU A 212 17.78 -12.49 17.80
C LEU A 212 17.07 -13.85 17.82
N SER A 213 16.25 -14.13 16.80
CA SER A 213 15.55 -15.40 16.66
C SER A 213 16.51 -16.58 16.47
N SER A 214 17.65 -16.38 15.81
CA SER A 214 18.67 -17.41 15.65
C SER A 214 19.42 -17.71 16.95
N TRP A 215 19.64 -16.69 17.78
CA TRP A 215 20.22 -16.88 19.13
C TRP A 215 19.25 -17.57 20.07
N SER A 216 17.99 -17.10 20.10
CA SER A 216 16.92 -17.66 20.93
C SER A 216 15.55 -17.44 20.27
N PRO A 217 14.92 -18.48 19.71
CA PRO A 217 13.58 -18.34 19.13
C PRO A 217 12.54 -17.83 20.18
N TYR A 218 12.72 -18.14 21.45
CA TYR A 218 11.88 -17.64 22.54
C TYR A 218 11.96 -16.11 22.65
N HIS A 219 13.18 -15.54 22.80
CA HIS A 219 13.39 -14.09 22.84
C HIS A 219 12.98 -13.43 21.53
N GLY A 220 13.29 -14.06 20.38
CA GLY A 220 12.88 -13.59 19.08
C GLY A 220 11.39 -13.34 18.98
N SER A 221 10.57 -14.25 19.50
CA SER A 221 9.12 -14.13 19.50
C SER A 221 8.61 -13.09 20.50
N VAL A 222 9.17 -13.03 21.72
CA VAL A 222 8.84 -12.00 22.71
C VAL A 222 9.08 -10.61 22.12
N TYR A 223 10.27 -10.38 21.57
CA TYR A 223 10.62 -9.07 20.99
C TYR A 223 9.94 -8.79 19.65
N ALA A 224 9.51 -9.79 18.90
CA ALA A 224 8.66 -9.58 17.72
C ALA A 224 7.34 -8.91 18.12
N VAL A 225 6.69 -9.40 19.19
CA VAL A 225 5.45 -8.81 19.72
C VAL A 225 5.70 -7.42 20.30
N VAL A 226 6.72 -7.26 21.15
CA VAL A 226 7.04 -5.96 21.76
C VAL A 226 7.38 -4.91 20.71
N THR A 227 8.13 -5.27 19.67
CA THR A 227 8.49 -4.35 18.57
C THR A 227 7.27 -3.92 17.75
N SER A 228 6.38 -4.88 17.42
CA SER A 228 5.14 -4.53 16.72
C SER A 228 4.24 -3.62 17.56
N ALA A 229 4.12 -3.89 18.88
CA ALA A 229 3.37 -3.04 19.79
C ALA A 229 4.00 -1.64 19.97
N ALA A 230 5.33 -1.56 20.08
CA ALA A 230 6.06 -0.28 20.18
C ALA A 230 5.81 0.63 18.93
N LYS A 231 5.79 0.06 17.73
CA LYS A 231 5.48 0.80 16.50
C LYS A 231 4.05 1.34 16.48
N ILE A 232 3.06 0.57 16.97
CA ILE A 232 1.68 1.04 17.15
C ILE A 232 1.64 2.18 18.17
N ALA A 233 2.30 2.02 19.33
CA ALA A 233 2.37 3.06 20.38
C ALA A 233 3.02 4.35 19.84
N ALA A 234 4.13 4.25 19.13
CA ALA A 234 4.82 5.39 18.50
C ALA A 234 3.94 6.13 17.49
N ALA A 235 3.05 5.42 16.81
CA ALA A 235 2.12 6.01 15.85
C ALA A 235 0.85 6.62 16.48
N GLY A 236 0.65 6.46 17.80
CA GLY A 236 -0.49 7.00 18.54
C GLY A 236 -1.60 5.99 18.86
N GLY A 237 -1.39 4.71 18.56
CA GLY A 237 -2.34 3.64 18.87
C GLY A 237 -2.43 3.32 20.36
N ASP A 238 -3.47 2.59 20.73
CA ASP A 238 -3.74 2.13 22.11
C ASP A 238 -3.35 0.66 22.21
N VAL A 239 -2.17 0.41 22.78
CA VAL A 239 -1.60 -0.95 22.87
C VAL A 239 -2.57 -1.95 23.52
N SER A 240 -3.40 -1.52 24.47
CA SER A 240 -4.37 -2.41 25.12
C SER A 240 -5.45 -2.99 24.19
N LYS A 241 -5.63 -2.39 23.01
CA LYS A 241 -6.61 -2.81 22.00
C LYS A 241 -6.05 -3.68 20.90
N ILE A 242 -4.74 -3.86 20.86
CA ILE A 242 -4.08 -4.63 19.81
C ILE A 242 -4.62 -6.05 19.73
N ARG A 243 -4.76 -6.52 18.48
CA ARG A 243 -4.93 -7.94 18.15
C ARG A 243 -3.73 -8.36 17.32
N LEU A 244 -3.20 -9.56 17.61
CA LEU A 244 -2.01 -10.09 16.98
C LEU A 244 -2.37 -11.14 15.93
N THR A 245 -1.52 -11.28 14.93
CA THR A 245 -1.48 -12.46 14.07
C THR A 245 -0.02 -12.80 13.80
N PHE A 246 0.30 -14.09 13.67
CA PHE A 246 1.68 -14.53 13.54
C PHE A 246 1.91 -15.21 12.19
N GLN A 247 3.07 -14.96 11.62
CA GLN A 247 3.59 -15.72 10.48
C GLN A 247 4.83 -16.47 10.95
N GLU A 248 4.76 -17.78 10.91
CA GLU A 248 5.85 -18.66 11.30
C GLU A 248 6.47 -19.35 10.08
N TYR A 249 7.80 -19.49 10.09
CA TYR A 249 8.53 -20.17 9.03
C TYR A 249 9.80 -20.81 9.60
N PHE A 250 9.84 -22.15 9.56
CA PHE A 250 10.94 -22.93 10.11
C PHE A 250 11.51 -23.88 9.07
N LYS A 251 12.77 -24.28 9.26
CA LYS A 251 13.40 -25.33 8.46
C LYS A 251 12.67 -26.66 8.60
N ARG A 252 12.91 -27.59 7.65
CA ARG A 252 12.33 -28.93 7.75
C ARG A 252 12.73 -29.60 9.05
N LEU A 253 11.74 -30.07 9.80
CA LEU A 253 11.93 -30.59 11.15
C LEU A 253 12.41 -32.04 11.15
N GLY A 254 11.89 -32.89 10.24
CA GLY A 254 12.22 -34.30 10.19
C GLY A 254 11.94 -35.00 11.53
N THR A 255 12.89 -35.84 11.96
CA THR A 255 12.85 -36.52 13.27
C THR A 255 13.84 -35.97 14.28
N ASP A 256 14.47 -34.83 13.99
CA ASP A 256 15.45 -34.18 14.84
C ASP A 256 14.76 -33.41 16.00
N PRO A 257 14.94 -33.82 17.26
CA PRO A 257 14.28 -33.17 18.41
C PRO A 257 14.71 -31.73 18.61
N TYR A 258 15.92 -31.33 18.20
CA TYR A 258 16.37 -29.94 18.30
C TYR A 258 15.72 -29.06 17.25
N ARG A 259 15.51 -29.58 16.03
CA ARG A 259 14.75 -28.85 15.00
C ARG A 259 13.31 -28.59 15.45
N TRP A 260 12.66 -29.56 16.10
CA TRP A 260 11.35 -29.41 16.73
C TRP A 260 11.36 -28.45 17.93
N GLY A 261 12.52 -28.29 18.59
CA GLY A 261 12.70 -27.35 19.68
C GLY A 261 12.56 -25.89 19.27
N GLN A 262 12.88 -25.54 18.03
CA GLN A 262 12.82 -24.17 17.55
C GLN A 262 11.39 -23.60 17.48
N PRO A 263 10.44 -24.24 16.77
CA PRO A 263 9.04 -23.76 16.79
C PRO A 263 8.43 -23.81 18.18
N LEU A 264 8.73 -24.85 19.00
CA LEU A 264 8.22 -24.86 20.37
C LEU A 264 8.74 -23.68 21.21
N ALA A 265 10.04 -23.34 21.13
CA ALA A 265 10.59 -22.21 21.85
C ALA A 265 9.97 -20.88 21.38
N ALA A 266 9.74 -20.70 20.07
CA ALA A 266 9.08 -19.55 19.51
C ALA A 266 7.63 -19.43 20.02
N LEU A 267 6.87 -20.53 20.01
CA LEU A 267 5.50 -20.55 20.54
C LEU A 267 5.44 -20.24 22.02
N LEU A 268 6.37 -20.76 22.84
CA LEU A 268 6.45 -20.45 24.27
C LEU A 268 6.72 -18.97 24.51
N GLY A 269 7.63 -18.34 23.77
CA GLY A 269 7.89 -16.90 23.85
C GLY A 269 6.67 -16.07 23.43
N ALA A 270 6.01 -16.46 22.32
CA ALA A 270 4.79 -15.80 21.86
C ALA A 270 3.63 -15.98 22.88
N TYR A 271 3.51 -17.12 23.49
CA TYR A 271 2.51 -17.37 24.53
C TYR A 271 2.75 -16.49 25.76
N ASP A 272 3.98 -16.47 26.26
CA ASP A 272 4.36 -15.71 27.45
C ASP A 272 4.08 -14.22 27.29
N VAL A 273 4.54 -13.61 26.21
CA VAL A 273 4.33 -12.17 25.95
C VAL A 273 2.85 -11.82 25.73
N GLN A 274 2.07 -12.70 25.11
CA GLN A 274 0.62 -12.50 24.95
C GLN A 274 -0.09 -12.46 26.32
N ILE A 275 0.24 -13.39 27.19
CA ILE A 275 -0.33 -13.43 28.56
C ILE A 275 0.13 -12.21 29.35
N GLY A 276 1.43 -11.89 29.30
CA GLY A 276 2.02 -10.77 30.06
C GLY A 276 1.47 -9.40 29.63
N LEU A 277 1.25 -9.19 28.35
CA LEU A 277 0.69 -7.95 27.83
C LEU A 277 -0.85 -7.96 27.70
N GLY A 278 -1.52 -9.10 27.89
CA GLY A 278 -2.96 -9.22 27.68
C GLY A 278 -3.39 -9.04 26.22
N LEU A 279 -2.52 -9.35 25.25
CA LEU A 279 -2.73 -9.16 23.81
C LEU A 279 -3.02 -10.49 23.12
N PRO A 280 -4.28 -10.80 22.75
CA PRO A 280 -4.60 -12.05 22.10
C PRO A 280 -4.19 -12.06 20.62
N SER A 281 -3.70 -13.22 20.13
CA SER A 281 -3.63 -13.51 18.71
C SER A 281 -4.96 -14.06 18.18
N ILE A 282 -5.33 -13.63 16.98
CA ILE A 282 -6.56 -14.08 16.29
C ILE A 282 -6.32 -15.30 15.40
N GLY A 283 -5.07 -15.63 15.13
CA GLY A 283 -4.66 -16.71 14.24
C GLY A 283 -3.25 -16.50 13.72
N GLY A 284 -2.93 -17.20 12.66
CA GLY A 284 -1.62 -17.13 12.01
C GLY A 284 -1.49 -18.12 10.88
N LYS A 285 -0.28 -18.21 10.37
CA LYS A 285 0.14 -19.15 9.33
C LYS A 285 1.50 -19.70 9.71
N ASP A 286 1.65 -21.02 9.61
CA ASP A 286 2.93 -21.67 9.86
C ASP A 286 3.39 -22.49 8.65
N SER A 287 4.68 -22.70 8.55
CA SER A 287 5.31 -23.59 7.57
C SER A 287 6.62 -24.14 8.09
N MET A 288 6.82 -25.44 7.90
CA MET A 288 8.04 -26.17 8.28
C MET A 288 8.81 -26.61 7.03
N SER A 289 8.75 -25.82 5.95
CA SER A 289 9.37 -26.13 4.66
C SER A 289 10.55 -25.23 4.28
N GLY A 290 11.07 -24.47 5.23
CA GLY A 290 12.13 -23.49 5.04
C GLY A 290 13.55 -24.06 4.87
N THR A 291 13.66 -25.16 4.16
CA THR A 291 14.95 -25.75 3.76
C THR A 291 15.02 -25.87 2.25
N PHE A 292 16.03 -25.30 1.63
CA PHE A 292 16.32 -25.42 0.21
C PHE A 292 17.77 -25.84 0.02
N ASN A 293 18.00 -27.09 -0.43
CA ASN A 293 19.33 -27.70 -0.46
C ASN A 293 20.01 -27.61 0.92
N ASP A 294 21.15 -26.94 1.00
CA ASP A 294 21.94 -26.73 2.22
C ASP A 294 21.60 -25.42 2.96
N ILE A 295 20.58 -24.68 2.49
CA ILE A 295 20.17 -23.42 3.09
C ILE A 295 18.93 -23.64 3.95
N ASP A 296 19.06 -23.36 5.24
CA ASP A 296 17.95 -23.31 6.19
C ASP A 296 17.56 -21.85 6.47
N VAL A 297 16.26 -21.54 6.52
CA VAL A 297 15.80 -20.25 7.03
C VAL A 297 16.12 -20.12 8.51
N PRO A 298 16.40 -18.92 9.03
CA PRO A 298 16.45 -18.71 10.48
C PRO A 298 15.09 -19.02 11.11
N PRO A 299 15.05 -19.42 12.40
CA PRO A 299 13.79 -19.55 13.11
C PRO A 299 13.00 -18.25 12.99
N THR A 300 11.81 -18.31 12.42
CA THR A 300 11.02 -17.11 12.10
C THR A 300 9.66 -17.17 12.76
N LEU A 301 9.38 -16.18 13.62
CA LEU A 301 8.04 -15.80 14.04
C LEU A 301 7.93 -14.29 13.88
N VAL A 302 7.18 -13.84 12.88
CA VAL A 302 6.85 -12.43 12.67
C VAL A 302 5.56 -12.13 13.41
N SER A 303 5.55 -11.12 14.26
CA SER A 303 4.34 -10.59 14.87
C SER A 303 3.79 -9.45 14.03
N PHE A 304 2.51 -9.52 13.68
CA PHE A 304 1.75 -8.40 13.15
C PHE A 304 0.77 -7.93 14.21
N ALA A 305 0.81 -6.62 14.51
CA ALA A 305 -0.07 -5.97 15.46
C ALA A 305 -1.08 -5.10 14.70
N VAL A 306 -2.36 -5.26 15.02
CA VAL A 306 -3.46 -4.47 14.43
C VAL A 306 -4.18 -3.74 15.55
N ASP A 307 -4.41 -2.43 15.36
CA ASP A 307 -5.18 -1.58 16.27
C ASP A 307 -6.23 -0.77 15.51
N VAL A 308 -7.21 -0.25 16.23
CA VAL A 308 -8.26 0.66 15.75
C VAL A 308 -8.23 1.93 16.58
N ALA A 309 -8.04 3.07 15.91
CA ALA A 309 -7.87 4.37 16.57
C ALA A 309 -8.62 5.49 15.81
N SER A 310 -8.41 6.73 16.20
CA SER A 310 -8.82 7.93 15.43
C SER A 310 -7.63 8.55 14.71
N TYR A 311 -7.82 9.05 13.49
CA TYR A 311 -6.75 9.75 12.80
C TYR A 311 -6.29 11.03 13.52
N MET A 312 -7.10 11.53 14.45
CA MET A 312 -6.78 12.71 15.28
C MET A 312 -5.61 12.45 16.24
N ASP A 313 -5.36 11.18 16.59
CA ASP A 313 -4.33 10.76 17.53
C ASP A 313 -3.03 10.33 16.81
N VAL A 314 -2.98 10.41 15.48
CA VAL A 314 -1.83 9.96 14.70
C VAL A 314 -0.63 10.87 14.88
N VAL A 315 0.52 10.27 15.18
CA VAL A 315 1.85 10.89 15.20
C VAL A 315 2.69 10.31 14.10
N THR A 316 3.33 11.16 13.30
CA THR A 316 4.22 10.75 12.21
C THR A 316 5.68 10.81 12.62
N PRO A 317 6.56 9.96 12.06
CA PRO A 317 7.91 9.78 12.59
C PRO A 317 8.94 10.84 12.20
N GLU A 318 8.70 11.65 11.16
CA GLU A 318 9.68 12.65 10.73
C GLU A 318 9.84 13.80 11.73
N LEU A 319 11.07 14.27 11.95
CA LEU A 319 11.36 15.43 12.80
C LEU A 319 10.66 16.68 12.30
N LYS A 320 10.05 17.45 13.22
CA LYS A 320 9.19 18.59 12.87
C LYS A 320 9.89 19.93 12.90
N LYS A 321 10.72 20.19 13.93
CA LYS A 321 11.22 21.55 14.14
C LYS A 321 12.56 21.61 14.85
N ALA A 322 13.48 22.41 14.30
CA ALA A 322 14.72 22.76 15.00
C ALA A 322 14.42 23.45 16.34
N GLY A 323 15.20 23.10 17.35
CA GLY A 323 15.04 23.53 18.74
C GLY A 323 14.20 22.58 19.60
N ASN A 324 13.52 21.60 19.02
CA ASN A 324 12.90 20.52 19.78
C ASN A 324 13.97 19.58 20.37
N VAL A 325 13.60 18.90 21.44
CA VAL A 325 14.47 17.97 22.16
C VAL A 325 14.13 16.53 21.78
N LEU A 326 15.16 15.70 21.67
CA LEU A 326 15.02 14.26 21.47
C LEU A 326 15.24 13.55 22.80
N VAL A 327 14.30 12.69 23.14
CA VAL A 327 14.35 11.85 24.33
C VAL A 327 14.11 10.39 23.98
N GLU A 328 14.74 9.49 24.71
CA GLU A 328 14.50 8.07 24.67
C GLU A 328 13.58 7.67 25.84
N MET A 329 12.47 7.04 25.52
CA MET A 329 11.59 6.34 26.44
C MET A 329 11.97 4.87 26.39
N ASP A 330 12.55 4.37 27.47
CA ASP A 330 13.03 2.99 27.60
C ASP A 330 12.02 2.11 28.32
N ILE A 331 12.17 0.79 28.22
CA ILE A 331 11.40 -0.23 28.93
C ILE A 331 12.33 -1.06 29.80
N ASP A 332 11.85 -1.46 30.98
CA ASP A 332 12.59 -2.31 31.89
C ASP A 332 12.68 -3.75 31.39
N LYS A 333 13.80 -4.42 31.70
CA LYS A 333 14.08 -5.82 31.40
C LYS A 333 14.48 -6.54 32.68
N ASP A 334 14.17 -7.83 32.77
CA ASP A 334 14.63 -8.69 33.84
C ASP A 334 16.08 -9.18 33.59
N GLU A 335 16.58 -10.01 34.53
CA GLU A 335 17.95 -10.58 34.44
C GLU A 335 18.17 -11.58 33.31
N ASN A 336 17.12 -11.97 32.60
CA ASN A 336 17.14 -12.83 31.43
C ASN A 336 16.85 -12.08 30.13
N ASP A 337 16.92 -10.75 30.15
CA ASP A 337 16.60 -9.88 29.02
C ASP A 337 15.13 -9.95 28.55
N ILE A 338 14.21 -10.41 29.40
CA ILE A 338 12.78 -10.40 29.10
C ILE A 338 12.19 -9.05 29.54
N PRO A 339 11.39 -8.37 28.68
CA PRO A 339 10.72 -7.14 29.06
C PRO A 339 9.80 -7.31 30.26
N VAL A 340 9.85 -6.38 31.22
CA VAL A 340 8.91 -6.33 32.34
C VAL A 340 7.56 -5.84 31.82
N TYR A 341 6.64 -6.76 31.57
CA TYR A 341 5.39 -6.50 30.84
C TYR A 341 4.52 -5.41 31.46
N GLU A 342 4.42 -5.33 32.79
CA GLU A 342 3.72 -4.25 33.47
C GLU A 342 4.34 -2.88 33.22
N ASN A 343 5.68 -2.80 33.14
CA ASN A 343 6.38 -1.58 32.78
C ASN A 343 6.11 -1.20 31.31
N VAL A 344 6.15 -2.16 30.38
CA VAL A 344 5.82 -1.93 28.96
C VAL A 344 4.42 -1.33 28.81
N LEU A 345 3.41 -1.93 29.43
CA LEU A 345 2.03 -1.45 29.40
C LEU A 345 1.90 -0.04 30.00
N TYR A 346 2.55 0.19 31.14
CA TYR A 346 2.53 1.49 31.82
C TYR A 346 3.17 2.59 30.95
N MET A 347 4.34 2.34 30.37
CA MET A 347 5.06 3.31 29.56
C MET A 347 4.28 3.66 28.28
N TYR A 348 3.69 2.66 27.61
CA TYR A 348 2.92 2.92 26.38
C TYR A 348 1.56 3.58 26.66
N ASP A 349 0.92 3.32 27.79
CA ASP A 349 -0.27 4.05 28.22
C ASP A 349 0.05 5.53 28.51
N LEU A 350 1.16 5.81 29.19
CA LEU A 350 1.64 7.18 29.39
C LEU A 350 1.91 7.88 28.04
N LEU A 351 2.58 7.22 27.12
CA LEU A 351 2.86 7.76 25.80
C LEU A 351 1.57 8.10 25.04
N ASN A 352 0.61 7.18 25.00
CA ASN A 352 -0.68 7.41 24.34
C ASN A 352 -1.42 8.64 24.93
N LYS A 353 -1.41 8.80 26.27
CA LYS A 353 -1.97 9.98 26.93
C LYS A 353 -1.27 11.27 26.50
N LYS A 354 0.08 11.27 26.40
CA LYS A 354 0.84 12.45 26.01
C LYS A 354 0.72 12.80 24.54
N ILE A 355 0.52 11.82 23.68
CA ILE A 355 0.16 12.02 22.28
C ILE A 355 -1.20 12.74 22.19
N LYS A 356 -2.22 12.26 22.87
CA LYS A 356 -3.56 12.89 22.93
C LYS A 356 -3.55 14.31 23.52
N GLU A 357 -2.61 14.60 24.42
CA GLU A 357 -2.36 15.94 24.94
C GLU A 357 -1.60 16.85 23.97
N GLY A 358 -1.15 16.34 22.81
CA GLY A 358 -0.36 17.08 21.81
C GLY A 358 1.07 17.43 22.23
N LYS A 359 1.61 16.70 23.23
CA LYS A 359 2.97 16.93 23.77
C LYS A 359 4.06 16.27 22.93
N ILE A 360 3.73 15.20 22.19
CA ILE A 360 4.65 14.46 21.33
C ILE A 360 4.55 15.04 19.91
N GLN A 361 5.68 15.43 19.34
CA GLN A 361 5.73 16.01 18.00
C GLN A 361 6.01 14.94 16.93
N SER A 362 6.94 14.03 17.21
CA SER A 362 7.19 12.83 16.41
C SER A 362 7.69 11.69 17.29
N ALA A 363 7.55 10.45 16.83
CA ALA A 363 7.97 9.27 17.56
C ALA A 363 8.45 8.17 16.62
N TYR A 364 9.47 7.40 17.04
CA TYR A 364 10.07 6.31 16.28
C TYR A 364 10.48 5.16 17.21
N ALA A 365 9.94 3.96 17.00
CA ALA A 365 10.34 2.78 17.76
C ALA A 365 11.76 2.35 17.37
N VAL A 366 12.62 2.11 18.36
CA VAL A 366 14.01 1.70 18.14
C VAL A 366 14.05 0.33 17.47
N GLY A 367 14.84 0.24 16.40
CA GLY A 367 15.02 -0.95 15.58
C GLY A 367 16.41 -1.56 15.70
N PHE A 368 16.77 -2.35 14.70
CA PHE A 368 18.03 -3.10 14.61
C PHE A 368 19.29 -2.21 14.71
N GLY A 369 19.26 -1.00 14.16
CA GLY A 369 20.37 -0.05 14.14
C GLY A 369 20.43 0.91 15.33
N GLY A 370 19.62 0.71 16.36
CA GLY A 370 19.64 1.52 17.58
C GLY A 370 19.28 2.99 17.39
N ILE A 371 19.86 3.87 18.21
CA ILE A 371 19.65 5.32 18.16
C ILE A 371 20.10 5.90 16.81
N ILE A 372 21.21 5.42 16.24
CA ILE A 372 21.72 5.86 14.92
C ILE A 372 20.64 5.70 13.85
N GLU A 373 20.03 4.53 13.76
CA GLU A 373 18.95 4.27 12.81
C GLU A 373 17.77 5.22 13.04
N ALA A 374 17.28 5.28 14.28
CA ALA A 374 16.08 6.02 14.63
C ALA A 374 16.24 7.52 14.31
N VAL A 375 17.28 8.19 14.83
CA VAL A 375 17.47 9.62 14.62
C VAL A 375 17.77 9.98 13.16
N SER A 376 18.47 9.10 12.42
CA SER A 376 18.75 9.33 11.00
C SER A 376 17.48 9.24 10.18
N LYS A 377 16.69 8.19 10.33
CA LYS A 377 15.43 8.01 9.60
C LYS A 377 14.40 9.09 9.94
N MET A 378 14.29 9.50 11.21
CA MET A 378 13.47 10.63 11.62
C MET A 378 13.89 11.95 10.95
N ALA A 379 15.20 12.17 10.80
CA ALA A 379 15.76 13.39 10.23
C ALA A 379 15.60 13.52 8.71
N PHE A 380 15.64 12.39 7.97
CA PHE A 380 15.70 12.37 6.51
C PHE A 380 14.52 13.06 5.84
N GLY A 381 13.31 12.87 6.35
CA GLY A 381 12.08 13.37 5.73
C GLY A 381 12.00 14.89 5.60
N ASN A 382 12.54 15.62 6.56
CA ASN A 382 12.56 17.08 6.56
C ASN A 382 13.99 17.66 6.45
N LYS A 383 15.00 16.78 6.32
CA LYS A 383 16.42 17.15 6.28
C LYS A 383 16.82 18.08 7.43
N LEU A 384 16.33 17.76 8.63
CA LEU A 384 16.74 18.43 9.86
C LEU A 384 17.93 17.71 10.47
N GLY A 385 18.86 18.45 11.07
CA GLY A 385 20.00 17.86 11.76
C GLY A 385 19.67 17.39 13.16
N VAL A 386 20.59 16.61 13.74
CA VAL A 386 20.52 16.14 15.13
C VAL A 386 21.87 16.33 15.81
N GLU A 387 21.85 16.94 16.99
CA GLU A 387 23.00 17.02 17.86
C GLU A 387 22.73 16.13 19.09
N LEU A 388 23.51 15.04 19.21
CA LEU A 388 23.36 14.10 20.32
C LEU A 388 24.10 14.60 21.57
N GLU A 389 23.56 14.25 22.74
CA GLU A 389 24.15 14.56 24.03
C GLU A 389 25.44 13.75 24.27
N ASP A 390 26.44 14.35 24.90
CA ASP A 390 27.68 13.66 25.25
C ASP A 390 27.50 12.54 26.30
N THR A 391 26.37 12.56 27.00
CA THR A 391 25.95 11.55 27.99
C THR A 391 25.46 10.24 27.36
N VAL A 392 25.11 10.24 26.07
CA VAL A 392 24.83 9.00 25.34
C VAL A 392 26.14 8.24 25.17
N SER A 393 26.18 6.99 25.62
CA SER A 393 27.40 6.20 25.45
C SER A 393 27.58 5.75 23.99
N ARG A 394 28.80 5.45 23.58
CA ARG A 394 29.03 4.92 22.23
C ARG A 394 28.31 3.60 21.98
N ARG A 395 28.17 2.78 23.03
CA ARG A 395 27.42 1.51 22.96
C ARG A 395 25.93 1.79 22.74
N ASP A 396 25.33 2.76 23.47
CA ASP A 396 23.91 3.09 23.35
C ASP A 396 23.54 3.51 21.90
N LEU A 397 24.47 4.16 21.18
CA LEU A 397 24.22 4.57 19.79
C LEU A 397 23.81 3.41 18.86
N VAL A 398 24.34 2.22 19.10
CA VAL A 398 24.14 1.01 18.27
C VAL A 398 23.43 -0.11 19.03
N ALA A 399 23.02 0.13 20.28
CA ALA A 399 22.31 -0.85 21.08
C ALA A 399 20.92 -1.15 20.51
N LYS A 400 20.61 -2.44 20.40
CA LYS A 400 19.32 -2.93 19.88
C LYS A 400 18.27 -2.92 20.96
N ASN A 401 17.87 -1.71 21.35
CA ASN A 401 16.98 -1.49 22.49
C ASN A 401 15.51 -1.60 22.06
N TYR A 402 15.12 -2.81 21.59
CA TYR A 402 13.75 -3.08 21.17
C TYR A 402 12.73 -2.79 22.27
N GLY A 403 11.63 -2.17 21.89
CA GLY A 403 10.60 -1.69 22.79
C GLY A 403 10.78 -0.25 23.24
N SER A 404 11.99 0.32 23.14
CA SER A 404 12.22 1.74 23.38
C SER A 404 11.73 2.59 22.22
N ILE A 405 11.36 3.84 22.51
CA ILE A 405 10.83 4.79 21.53
C ILE A 405 11.59 6.12 21.65
N ILE A 406 12.08 6.62 20.54
CA ILE A 406 12.63 7.98 20.44
C ILE A 406 11.48 8.94 20.20
N LEU A 407 11.40 10.00 21.02
CA LEU A 407 10.36 11.02 20.96
C LEU A 407 10.98 12.38 20.68
N GLU A 408 10.32 13.13 19.79
CA GLU A 408 10.56 14.58 19.64
C GLU A 408 9.54 15.34 20.47
N VAL A 409 10.01 16.19 21.38
CA VAL A 409 9.18 17.03 22.25
C VAL A 409 9.61 18.49 22.17
N LYS A 410 8.69 19.42 22.39
CA LYS A 410 9.08 20.83 22.49
C LYS A 410 9.93 21.03 23.75
N ALA A 411 10.99 21.84 23.66
CA ALA A 411 11.86 22.13 24.80
C ALA A 411 11.06 22.67 26.00
N SER A 412 9.99 23.44 25.76
CA SER A 412 9.10 23.95 26.80
C SER A 412 8.26 22.89 27.54
N ASP A 413 8.07 21.74 26.94
CA ASP A 413 7.18 20.69 27.45
C ASP A 413 7.96 19.57 28.16
N LEU A 414 9.29 19.57 28.08
CA LEU A 414 10.15 18.50 28.58
C LEU A 414 9.95 18.24 30.08
N ASP A 415 10.02 19.30 30.91
CA ASP A 415 9.90 19.18 32.38
C ASP A 415 8.50 18.76 32.83
N GLN A 416 7.50 18.92 31.97
CA GLN A 416 6.10 18.58 32.23
C GLN A 416 5.62 17.34 31.47
N LEU A 417 6.54 16.63 30.83
CA LEU A 417 6.19 15.48 30.00
C LEU A 417 5.54 14.36 30.84
N GLY A 418 6.05 14.12 32.07
CA GLY A 418 5.48 13.13 32.98
C GLY A 418 5.66 11.69 32.55
N ILE A 419 6.56 11.44 31.60
CA ILE A 419 7.04 10.11 31.19
C ILE A 419 8.50 10.02 31.63
N PRO A 420 8.96 8.92 32.25
CA PRO A 420 10.37 8.67 32.48
C PRO A 420 11.11 8.59 31.14
N VAL A 421 12.03 9.54 30.90
CA VAL A 421 12.78 9.61 29.64
C VAL A 421 14.22 10.04 29.89
N LYS A 422 15.12 9.60 29.02
CA LYS A 422 16.51 10.03 28.92
C LYS A 422 16.66 11.04 27.80
N LYS A 423 17.15 12.23 28.08
CA LYS A 423 17.48 13.18 27.00
C LYS A 423 18.68 12.65 26.20
N ILE A 424 18.50 12.53 24.89
CA ILE A 424 19.55 12.01 23.99
C ILE A 424 20.07 13.05 23.01
N GLY A 425 19.36 14.17 22.79
CA GLY A 425 19.82 15.18 21.86
C GLY A 425 18.81 16.29 21.60
N LYS A 426 19.08 17.06 20.58
CA LYS A 426 18.20 18.12 20.09
C LYS A 426 18.17 18.15 18.55
N VAL A 427 17.08 18.63 18.01
CA VAL A 427 16.90 18.87 16.58
C VAL A 427 17.55 20.18 16.18
N THR A 428 18.33 20.20 15.11
CA THR A 428 19.04 21.39 14.60
C THR A 428 18.56 21.75 13.19
N LYS A 429 18.82 22.99 12.78
CA LYS A 429 18.46 23.47 11.44
C LYS A 429 19.45 22.97 10.38
N GLU A 430 20.75 22.98 10.74
CA GLU A 430 21.80 22.50 9.84
C GLU A 430 21.65 21.00 9.62
N PRO A 431 21.64 20.52 8.37
CA PRO A 431 21.36 19.12 8.04
C PRO A 431 22.62 18.25 8.27
N VAL A 432 23.00 18.10 9.51
CA VAL A 432 24.15 17.29 9.96
C VAL A 432 23.80 16.52 11.23
N PHE A 433 24.43 15.37 11.40
CA PHE A 433 24.42 14.62 12.65
C PHE A 433 25.73 14.88 13.39
N THR A 434 25.64 15.31 14.65
CA THR A 434 26.82 15.56 15.48
C THR A 434 26.76 14.75 16.76
N TYR A 435 27.88 14.15 17.09
CA TYR A 435 28.10 13.47 18.36
C TYR A 435 29.55 13.71 18.81
N LYS A 436 29.71 14.44 19.89
CA LYS A 436 31.04 14.92 20.36
C LYS A 436 31.77 15.66 19.24
N ASP A 437 32.94 15.20 18.86
CA ASP A 437 33.82 15.76 17.79
C ASP A 437 33.51 15.18 16.39
N VAL A 438 32.56 14.25 16.27
CA VAL A 438 32.20 13.60 15.01
C VAL A 438 31.01 14.31 14.35
N THR A 439 31.13 14.59 13.06
CA THR A 439 30.08 15.14 12.21
C THR A 439 29.86 14.26 10.99
N ILE A 440 28.61 13.94 10.70
CA ILE A 440 28.16 13.25 9.49
C ILE A 440 27.19 14.17 8.77
N THR A 441 27.43 14.44 7.49
CA THR A 441 26.49 15.24 6.70
C THR A 441 25.24 14.44 6.33
N MET A 442 24.14 15.13 6.11
CA MET A 442 22.90 14.52 5.63
C MET A 442 23.11 13.72 4.33
N ASP A 443 23.91 14.27 3.42
CA ASP A 443 24.19 13.62 2.14
C ASP A 443 25.01 12.34 2.29
N GLU A 444 26.01 12.32 3.19
CA GLU A 444 26.77 11.09 3.50
C GLU A 444 25.85 10.02 4.10
N ALA A 445 24.98 10.40 5.03
CA ALA A 445 24.04 9.48 5.67
C ALA A 445 23.00 8.93 4.68
N LEU A 446 22.42 9.80 3.85
CA LEU A 446 21.48 9.40 2.81
C LEU A 446 22.14 8.49 1.77
N ALA A 447 23.34 8.80 1.31
CA ALA A 447 24.08 7.98 0.36
C ALA A 447 24.35 6.57 0.92
N ALA A 448 24.75 6.45 2.18
CA ALA A 448 24.94 5.16 2.84
C ALA A 448 23.63 4.39 2.93
N TRP A 449 22.53 5.05 3.32
CA TRP A 449 21.23 4.44 3.53
C TRP A 449 20.57 3.94 2.24
N THR A 450 20.72 4.66 1.12
CA THR A 450 20.06 4.34 -0.15
C THR A 450 20.82 3.33 -1.01
N LYS A 451 22.15 3.25 -0.87
CA LYS A 451 23.04 2.52 -1.79
C LYS A 451 22.82 1.01 -1.86
N THR A 452 22.48 0.37 -0.73
CA THR A 452 22.59 -1.10 -0.58
C THR A 452 21.66 -1.85 -1.54
N LEU A 453 20.42 -1.43 -1.64
CA LEU A 453 19.41 -2.07 -2.50
C LEU A 453 19.24 -1.41 -3.88
N GLU A 454 19.95 -0.32 -4.16
CA GLU A 454 19.80 0.45 -5.42
C GLU A 454 20.03 -0.39 -6.68
N LYS A 455 20.92 -1.39 -6.62
CA LYS A 455 21.18 -2.29 -7.75
C LYS A 455 20.04 -3.28 -8.04
N VAL A 456 19.24 -3.61 -7.02
CA VAL A 456 18.14 -4.60 -7.12
C VAL A 456 16.80 -3.90 -7.30
N PHE A 457 16.60 -2.81 -6.57
CA PHE A 457 15.40 -1.98 -6.60
C PHE A 457 15.78 -0.52 -6.86
N PRO A 458 16.15 -0.17 -8.10
CA PRO A 458 16.61 1.17 -8.41
C PRO A 458 15.53 2.23 -8.12
N THR A 459 15.97 3.37 -7.62
CA THR A 459 15.14 4.56 -7.41
C THR A 459 15.35 5.63 -8.47
N GLU A 460 16.42 5.48 -9.25
CA GLU A 460 16.81 6.39 -10.33
C GLU A 460 16.93 5.66 -11.68
N SER A 461 16.75 6.38 -12.77
CA SER A 461 16.92 5.88 -14.14
C SER A 461 17.62 6.91 -15.01
N ASN A 462 18.14 6.49 -16.16
CA ASN A 462 18.70 7.41 -17.14
C ASN A 462 17.58 8.02 -18.00
N VAL A 463 17.04 9.16 -17.57
CA VAL A 463 16.01 9.88 -18.32
C VAL A 463 16.65 10.73 -19.40
N PRO A 464 16.18 10.63 -20.68
CA PRO A 464 16.56 11.59 -21.69
C PRO A 464 16.13 12.99 -21.27
N GLN A 465 17.10 13.92 -21.18
CA GLN A 465 16.81 15.31 -20.87
C GLN A 465 16.13 15.97 -22.08
N THR A 466 14.94 16.51 -21.87
CA THR A 466 14.26 17.33 -22.86
C THR A 466 14.33 18.81 -22.46
N GLU A 467 14.10 19.68 -23.40
CA GLU A 467 13.93 21.11 -23.13
C GLU A 467 12.80 21.32 -22.11
N ILE A 468 12.99 22.24 -21.18
CA ILE A 468 11.94 22.62 -20.23
C ILE A 468 11.35 23.95 -20.70
N LYS A 469 10.04 23.97 -20.89
CA LYS A 469 9.32 25.19 -21.21
C LYS A 469 8.65 25.70 -19.92
N THR A 470 8.99 26.90 -19.54
CA THR A 470 8.38 27.63 -18.42
C THR A 470 7.45 28.71 -18.97
N GLY A 471 6.31 28.89 -18.34
CA GLY A 471 5.35 29.93 -18.71
C GLY A 471 3.93 29.52 -18.35
N LEU A 472 3.11 30.52 -18.12
CA LEU A 472 1.69 30.33 -17.81
C LEU A 472 0.87 30.78 -19.02
N PHE A 473 -0.14 30.01 -19.34
CA PHE A 473 -1.11 30.37 -20.37
C PHE A 473 -2.36 30.92 -19.69
N ASP A 474 -2.53 32.24 -19.74
CA ASP A 474 -3.72 32.91 -19.22
C ASP A 474 -4.76 33.06 -20.33
N ALA A 475 -5.78 32.21 -20.31
CA ALA A 475 -6.85 32.19 -21.29
C ALA A 475 -7.78 33.38 -21.12
N LYS A 476 -8.02 34.13 -22.18
CA LYS A 476 -8.98 35.27 -22.17
C LYS A 476 -10.41 34.81 -21.93
N THR A 477 -10.73 33.58 -22.30
CA THR A 477 -12.05 32.97 -22.14
C THR A 477 -11.93 31.53 -21.73
N VAL A 478 -12.75 31.10 -20.78
CA VAL A 478 -12.89 29.70 -20.36
C VAL A 478 -14.23 29.19 -20.84
N TYR A 479 -14.24 27.97 -21.37
CA TYR A 479 -15.48 27.36 -21.85
C TYR A 479 -16.54 27.34 -20.74
N THR A 480 -17.73 27.73 -21.06
CA THR A 480 -18.87 27.74 -20.13
C THR A 480 -20.08 27.11 -20.84
N SER A 481 -20.63 26.03 -20.24
CA SER A 481 -21.79 25.37 -20.80
C SER A 481 -22.99 26.33 -20.92
N ARG A 482 -23.65 26.29 -22.04
CA ARG A 482 -24.94 26.98 -22.29
C ARG A 482 -26.09 26.25 -21.63
N ASN A 483 -25.96 24.93 -21.45
CA ASN A 483 -26.94 24.05 -20.83
C ASN A 483 -26.67 23.91 -19.34
N LYS A 484 -27.35 24.69 -18.50
CA LYS A 484 -27.19 24.63 -17.05
C LYS A 484 -28.13 23.60 -16.46
N VAL A 485 -27.60 22.72 -15.63
CA VAL A 485 -28.35 21.73 -14.85
C VAL A 485 -28.10 21.95 -13.37
N ALA A 486 -29.14 21.71 -12.56
CA ALA A 486 -29.05 21.91 -11.12
C ALA A 486 -28.08 20.89 -10.46
N LYS A 487 -28.09 19.65 -10.93
CA LYS A 487 -27.24 18.56 -10.46
C LYS A 487 -26.73 17.79 -11.69
N PRO A 488 -25.44 17.98 -12.05
CA PRO A 488 -24.90 17.28 -13.22
C PRO A 488 -24.81 15.78 -12.96
N LYS A 489 -25.13 15.00 -13.98
CA LYS A 489 -24.93 13.55 -13.98
C LYS A 489 -23.55 13.21 -14.52
N VAL A 490 -22.88 12.29 -13.83
CA VAL A 490 -21.57 11.77 -14.20
C VAL A 490 -21.66 10.29 -14.49
N PHE A 491 -21.28 9.88 -15.67
CA PHE A 491 -21.14 8.48 -16.03
C PHE A 491 -19.69 8.04 -15.82
N ILE A 492 -19.49 6.94 -15.09
CA ILE A 492 -18.21 6.29 -14.86
C ILE A 492 -18.25 4.87 -15.44
N PRO A 493 -17.59 4.61 -16.58
CA PRO A 493 -17.45 3.25 -17.12
C PRO A 493 -16.51 2.43 -16.26
N VAL A 494 -16.90 1.20 -15.93
CA VAL A 494 -16.12 0.24 -15.15
C VAL A 494 -15.79 -0.96 -16.03
N PHE A 495 -14.52 -1.29 -16.13
CA PHE A 495 -14.02 -2.42 -16.92
C PHE A 495 -13.33 -3.43 -15.99
N PRO A 496 -13.18 -4.71 -16.39
CA PRO A 496 -12.31 -5.61 -15.66
C PRO A 496 -10.94 -4.98 -15.39
N GLY A 497 -10.51 -4.93 -14.12
CA GLY A 497 -9.27 -4.28 -13.72
C GLY A 497 -9.36 -2.78 -13.38
N THR A 498 -10.51 -2.11 -13.58
CA THR A 498 -10.73 -0.76 -13.02
C THR A 498 -10.75 -0.84 -11.49
N ASN A 499 -10.11 0.11 -10.81
CA ASN A 499 -10.05 0.13 -9.34
C ASN A 499 -10.19 1.53 -8.71
N CYS A 500 -10.39 2.59 -9.50
CA CYS A 500 -10.55 3.96 -9.01
C CYS A 500 -11.97 4.51 -9.20
N GLU A 501 -12.93 3.69 -9.55
CA GLU A 501 -14.33 4.11 -9.75
C GLU A 501 -14.97 4.61 -8.46
N TYR A 502 -14.71 3.97 -7.32
CA TYR A 502 -15.23 4.40 -6.03
C TYR A 502 -14.63 5.74 -5.58
N ASP A 503 -13.33 5.94 -5.76
CA ASP A 503 -12.65 7.19 -5.41
C ASP A 503 -13.15 8.33 -6.30
N SER A 504 -13.30 8.07 -7.59
CA SER A 504 -13.85 9.01 -8.56
C SER A 504 -15.32 9.34 -8.23
N ALA A 505 -16.16 8.34 -7.96
CA ALA A 505 -17.55 8.53 -7.60
C ALA A 505 -17.69 9.42 -6.35
N LYS A 506 -16.95 9.11 -5.28
CA LYS A 506 -16.94 9.91 -4.05
C LYS A 506 -16.49 11.35 -4.28
N ALA A 507 -15.51 11.58 -5.18
CA ALA A 507 -15.03 12.92 -5.49
C ALA A 507 -16.14 13.75 -6.18
N PHE A 508 -16.85 13.18 -7.16
CA PHE A 508 -17.95 13.83 -7.85
C PHE A 508 -19.18 14.04 -6.95
N GLU A 509 -19.53 13.06 -6.12
CA GLU A 509 -20.63 13.17 -5.14
C GLU A 509 -20.34 14.29 -4.12
N ARG A 510 -19.11 14.41 -3.62
CA ARG A 510 -18.69 15.51 -2.75
C ARG A 510 -18.84 16.87 -3.42
N ALA A 511 -18.65 16.92 -4.74
CA ALA A 511 -18.87 18.13 -5.54
C ALA A 511 -20.34 18.41 -5.86
N GLY A 512 -21.26 17.51 -5.47
CA GLY A 512 -22.71 17.67 -5.64
C GLY A 512 -23.26 17.07 -6.92
N ALA A 513 -22.52 16.23 -7.61
CA ALA A 513 -22.99 15.53 -8.80
C ALA A 513 -23.84 14.28 -8.46
N ASP A 514 -24.56 13.80 -9.46
CA ASP A 514 -25.25 12.51 -9.46
C ASP A 514 -24.41 11.52 -10.26
N VAL A 515 -23.94 10.45 -9.62
CA VAL A 515 -22.96 9.54 -10.22
C VAL A 515 -23.63 8.21 -10.58
N GLN A 516 -23.35 7.74 -11.78
CA GLN A 516 -23.76 6.42 -12.25
C GLN A 516 -22.52 5.64 -12.72
N THR A 517 -22.28 4.50 -12.07
CA THR A 517 -21.27 3.52 -12.51
C THR A 517 -21.96 2.37 -13.23
N ILE A 518 -21.39 1.89 -14.33
CA ILE A 518 -21.89 0.69 -15.06
C ILE A 518 -20.70 -0.19 -15.40
N VAL A 519 -20.80 -1.48 -15.08
CA VAL A 519 -19.80 -2.50 -15.39
C VAL A 519 -19.96 -2.96 -16.84
N PHE A 520 -18.88 -2.96 -17.61
CA PHE A 520 -18.82 -3.53 -18.95
C PHE A 520 -18.70 -5.05 -18.86
N ARG A 521 -19.76 -5.76 -19.22
CA ARG A 521 -19.81 -7.22 -19.18
C ARG A 521 -19.27 -7.80 -20.48
N ASN A 522 -18.18 -8.55 -20.41
CA ASN A 522 -17.51 -9.13 -21.59
C ASN A 522 -17.45 -10.66 -21.60
N MET A 523 -18.10 -11.33 -20.64
CA MET A 523 -18.12 -12.79 -20.56
C MET A 523 -18.89 -13.45 -21.69
N THR A 524 -19.88 -12.76 -22.25
CA THR A 524 -20.72 -13.28 -23.34
C THR A 524 -20.91 -12.23 -24.43
N ALA A 525 -21.18 -12.68 -25.67
CA ALA A 525 -21.50 -11.78 -26.77
C ALA A 525 -22.77 -10.95 -26.50
N GLN A 526 -23.74 -11.48 -25.74
CA GLN A 526 -24.92 -10.74 -25.33
C GLN A 526 -24.57 -9.67 -24.30
N GLY A 527 -23.77 -10.02 -23.27
CA GLY A 527 -23.30 -9.08 -22.26
C GLY A 527 -22.55 -7.90 -22.86
N ILE A 528 -21.74 -8.13 -23.90
CA ILE A 528 -21.07 -7.05 -24.66
C ILE A 528 -22.11 -6.13 -25.34
N ARG A 529 -23.12 -6.69 -26.03
CA ARG A 529 -24.16 -5.88 -26.69
C ARG A 529 -24.95 -5.04 -25.68
N ASP A 530 -25.39 -5.68 -24.59
CA ASP A 530 -26.14 -5.02 -23.52
C ASP A 530 -25.33 -3.90 -22.87
N SER A 531 -24.03 -4.12 -22.67
CA SER A 531 -23.11 -3.11 -22.11
C SER A 531 -22.91 -1.93 -23.06
N VAL A 532 -22.77 -2.18 -24.36
CA VAL A 532 -22.71 -1.12 -25.37
C VAL A 532 -23.97 -0.25 -25.35
N ASP A 533 -25.14 -0.88 -25.27
CA ASP A 533 -26.42 -0.18 -25.20
C ASP A 533 -26.58 0.62 -23.91
N ALA A 534 -26.21 0.02 -22.78
CA ALA A 534 -26.23 0.68 -21.47
C ALA A 534 -25.28 1.88 -21.42
N PHE A 535 -24.05 1.74 -21.92
CA PHE A 535 -23.09 2.82 -22.00
C PHE A 535 -23.58 3.97 -22.88
N ALA A 536 -24.04 3.68 -24.09
CA ALA A 536 -24.57 4.70 -24.98
C ALA A 536 -25.72 5.48 -24.33
N LYS A 537 -26.63 4.78 -23.66
CA LYS A 537 -27.74 5.41 -22.92
C LYS A 537 -27.23 6.26 -21.76
N ALA A 538 -26.33 5.73 -20.92
CA ALA A 538 -25.76 6.48 -19.80
C ALA A 538 -25.05 7.76 -20.25
N ILE A 539 -24.29 7.69 -21.35
CA ILE A 539 -23.63 8.86 -21.95
C ILE A 539 -24.67 9.87 -22.43
N SER A 540 -25.75 9.41 -23.08
CA SER A 540 -26.81 10.32 -23.56
C SER A 540 -27.51 11.07 -22.42
N ASP A 541 -27.61 10.45 -21.25
CA ASP A 541 -28.29 11.01 -20.06
C ASP A 541 -27.34 11.86 -19.20
N SER A 542 -26.04 11.85 -19.46
CA SER A 542 -25.01 12.50 -18.63
C SER A 542 -24.51 13.81 -19.20
N GLN A 543 -23.92 14.64 -18.35
CA GLN A 543 -23.19 15.86 -18.70
C GLN A 543 -21.68 15.67 -18.63
N ILE A 544 -21.23 14.65 -17.92
CA ILE A 544 -19.81 14.37 -17.67
C ILE A 544 -19.55 12.88 -17.87
N ILE A 545 -18.43 12.55 -18.52
CA ILE A 545 -17.86 11.21 -18.51
C ILE A 545 -16.55 11.28 -17.70
N MET A 546 -16.42 10.41 -16.70
CA MET A 546 -15.18 10.20 -15.95
C MET A 546 -14.58 8.86 -16.29
N PHE A 547 -13.43 8.85 -16.96
CA PHE A 547 -12.62 7.65 -17.21
C PHE A 547 -11.70 7.41 -16.01
N PRO A 548 -11.99 6.42 -15.17
CA PRO A 548 -11.23 6.20 -13.94
C PRO A 548 -9.86 5.57 -14.20
N GLY A 549 -9.03 5.61 -13.18
CA GLY A 549 -7.78 4.87 -13.14
C GLY A 549 -8.00 3.37 -12.90
N GLY A 550 -6.93 2.62 -12.98
CA GLY A 550 -6.87 1.17 -12.79
C GLY A 550 -5.98 0.50 -13.83
N PHE A 551 -6.24 -0.79 -14.05
CA PHE A 551 -5.49 -1.65 -14.96
C PHE A 551 -6.46 -2.41 -15.86
N SER A 552 -7.15 -1.68 -16.72
CA SER A 552 -8.21 -2.23 -17.58
C SER A 552 -7.72 -3.42 -18.43
N ALA A 553 -8.38 -4.57 -18.28
CA ALA A 553 -8.00 -5.84 -18.89
C ALA A 553 -6.58 -6.34 -18.54
N GLY A 554 -6.05 -5.94 -17.36
CA GLY A 554 -4.76 -6.37 -16.86
C GLY A 554 -3.56 -5.58 -17.36
N ASP A 555 -3.77 -4.51 -18.12
CA ASP A 555 -2.74 -3.61 -18.70
C ASP A 555 -1.48 -4.35 -19.16
N GLU A 556 -1.52 -4.85 -20.36
CA GLU A 556 -0.34 -5.43 -21.00
C GLU A 556 0.72 -4.34 -21.26
N PRO A 557 2.03 -4.68 -21.27
CA PRO A 557 3.14 -3.73 -21.36
C PRO A 557 3.04 -2.70 -22.49
N ASP A 558 2.37 -3.04 -23.59
CA ASP A 558 2.20 -2.15 -24.75
C ASP A 558 0.79 -1.58 -24.86
N GLY A 559 -0.03 -1.64 -23.79
CA GLY A 559 -1.45 -1.55 -24.00
C GLY A 559 -2.32 -0.90 -22.97
N SER A 560 -1.78 -0.22 -22.01
CA SER A 560 -2.59 0.47 -20.99
C SER A 560 -3.68 1.33 -21.61
N GLY A 561 -4.93 1.13 -21.18
CA GLY A 561 -6.11 1.80 -21.71
C GLY A 561 -6.62 1.30 -23.08
N LYS A 562 -6.03 0.26 -23.68
CA LYS A 562 -6.48 -0.30 -24.98
C LYS A 562 -7.90 -0.84 -24.92
N PHE A 563 -8.26 -1.54 -23.83
CA PHE A 563 -9.57 -2.14 -23.71
C PHE A 563 -10.67 -1.06 -23.66
N ILE A 564 -10.46 -0.03 -22.86
CA ILE A 564 -11.35 1.15 -22.81
C ILE A 564 -11.43 1.80 -24.19
N ALA A 565 -10.30 2.06 -24.83
CA ALA A 565 -10.26 2.69 -26.15
C ALA A 565 -10.98 1.84 -27.21
N THR A 566 -10.86 0.51 -27.18
CA THR A 566 -11.57 -0.40 -28.08
C THR A 566 -13.08 -0.34 -27.88
N ALA A 567 -13.55 -0.39 -26.65
CA ALA A 567 -14.97 -0.28 -26.33
C ALA A 567 -15.55 1.07 -26.77
N PHE A 568 -14.84 2.18 -26.53
CA PHE A 568 -15.28 3.52 -26.91
C PHE A 568 -15.14 3.86 -28.40
N ARG A 569 -14.45 3.06 -29.17
CA ARG A 569 -14.46 3.11 -30.65
C ARG A 569 -15.67 2.41 -31.26
N ASN A 570 -16.46 1.68 -30.47
CA ASN A 570 -17.76 1.19 -30.96
C ASN A 570 -18.60 2.36 -31.47
N ALA A 571 -19.17 2.23 -32.69
CA ALA A 571 -19.84 3.32 -33.37
C ALA A 571 -20.94 3.98 -32.51
N LYS A 572 -21.74 3.18 -31.80
CA LYS A 572 -22.85 3.66 -30.96
C LYS A 572 -22.35 4.47 -29.75
N ILE A 573 -21.32 3.99 -29.07
CA ILE A 573 -20.71 4.69 -27.95
C ILE A 573 -19.98 5.94 -28.41
N SER A 574 -19.17 5.82 -29.47
CA SER A 574 -18.42 6.93 -30.05
C SER A 574 -19.32 8.09 -30.49
N GLU A 575 -20.45 7.78 -31.15
CA GLU A 575 -21.43 8.77 -31.55
C GLU A 575 -21.99 9.55 -30.35
N GLU A 576 -22.37 8.86 -29.29
CA GLU A 576 -22.90 9.51 -28.09
C GLU A 576 -21.86 10.35 -27.33
N VAL A 577 -20.60 9.91 -27.29
CA VAL A 577 -19.49 10.73 -26.77
C VAL A 577 -19.32 12.03 -27.57
N MET A 578 -19.33 11.93 -28.89
CA MET A 578 -19.17 13.11 -29.74
C MET A 578 -20.40 14.05 -29.65
N LYS A 579 -21.62 13.52 -29.53
CA LYS A 579 -22.83 14.34 -29.25
C LYS A 579 -22.74 15.02 -27.88
N LEU A 580 -22.25 14.31 -26.84
CA LEU A 580 -22.05 14.90 -25.52
C LEU A 580 -21.11 16.12 -25.62
N LEU A 581 -19.99 15.99 -26.30
CA LEU A 581 -19.01 17.06 -26.43
C LEU A 581 -19.48 18.18 -27.39
N ASN A 582 -20.04 17.86 -28.53
CA ASN A 582 -20.28 18.85 -29.60
C ASN A 582 -21.68 19.49 -29.53
N GLU A 583 -22.69 18.78 -29.04
CA GLU A 583 -24.07 19.24 -29.06
C GLU A 583 -24.61 19.59 -27.66
N ARG A 584 -24.16 18.88 -26.61
CA ARG A 584 -24.69 19.03 -25.25
C ARG A 584 -23.77 19.79 -24.29
N ASP A 585 -22.67 20.36 -24.79
CA ASP A 585 -21.68 21.12 -24.00
C ASP A 585 -21.05 20.32 -22.85
N GLY A 586 -20.95 19.00 -22.99
CA GLY A 586 -20.46 18.11 -21.94
C GLY A 586 -18.96 18.14 -21.70
N LEU A 587 -18.54 17.46 -20.66
CA LEU A 587 -17.13 17.38 -20.23
C LEU A 587 -16.66 15.93 -20.16
N ALA A 588 -15.35 15.72 -20.35
CA ALA A 588 -14.72 14.44 -20.09
C ALA A 588 -13.44 14.62 -19.26
N LEU A 589 -13.23 13.73 -18.29
CA LEU A 589 -12.02 13.67 -17.46
C LEU A 589 -11.45 12.25 -17.53
N GLY A 590 -10.15 12.12 -17.72
CA GLY A 590 -9.45 10.84 -17.60
C GLY A 590 -8.28 10.96 -16.67
N ILE A 591 -8.22 10.06 -15.68
CA ILE A 591 -7.12 10.01 -14.70
C ILE A 591 -6.38 8.69 -14.86
N CYS A 592 -5.04 8.75 -14.92
CA CYS A 592 -4.15 7.61 -15.03
C CYS A 592 -4.54 6.68 -16.20
N ASN A 593 -5.09 5.50 -15.97
CA ASN A 593 -5.61 4.60 -17.03
C ASN A 593 -6.66 5.28 -17.92
N GLY A 594 -7.49 6.15 -17.34
CA GLY A 594 -8.42 6.98 -18.09
C GLY A 594 -7.71 7.96 -19.05
N PHE A 595 -6.61 8.57 -18.63
CA PHE A 595 -5.82 9.44 -19.53
C PHE A 595 -5.16 8.63 -20.65
N GLN A 596 -4.63 7.45 -20.34
CA GLN A 596 -4.11 6.52 -21.36
C GLN A 596 -5.17 6.18 -22.41
N ALA A 597 -6.43 5.98 -21.98
CA ALA A 597 -7.54 5.75 -22.89
C ALA A 597 -7.88 7.00 -23.72
N LEU A 598 -7.96 8.19 -23.08
CA LEU A 598 -8.28 9.44 -23.79
C LEU A 598 -7.28 9.78 -24.89
N ILE A 599 -5.98 9.57 -24.62
CA ILE A 599 -4.93 9.85 -25.63
C ILE A 599 -4.97 8.85 -26.77
N LYS A 600 -5.24 7.56 -26.50
CA LYS A 600 -5.40 6.52 -27.52
C LYS A 600 -6.66 6.71 -28.35
N LEU A 601 -7.71 7.29 -27.79
CA LEU A 601 -8.93 7.65 -28.50
C LEU A 601 -8.76 8.88 -29.38
N GLY A 602 -7.78 9.75 -29.12
CA GLY A 602 -7.62 11.04 -29.76
C GLY A 602 -8.41 12.17 -29.11
N LEU A 603 -9.20 11.89 -28.05
CA LEU A 603 -9.95 12.91 -27.31
C LEU A 603 -9.03 13.98 -26.72
N VAL A 604 -7.84 13.61 -26.33
CA VAL A 604 -6.71 14.52 -26.16
C VAL A 604 -5.57 14.07 -27.06
N PRO A 605 -4.90 14.97 -27.77
CA PRO A 605 -5.03 16.43 -27.81
C PRO A 605 -6.04 16.98 -28.83
N TYR A 606 -6.76 16.13 -29.55
CA TYR A 606 -7.55 16.56 -30.75
C TYR A 606 -8.98 17.03 -30.41
N GLY A 607 -9.59 16.55 -29.35
CA GLY A 607 -10.98 16.85 -28.98
C GLY A 607 -12.03 15.98 -29.71
N GLU A 608 -11.58 14.96 -30.41
CA GLU A 608 -12.44 14.02 -31.15
C GLU A 608 -11.92 12.59 -31.10
N ILE A 609 -12.81 11.61 -31.22
CA ILE A 609 -12.42 10.20 -31.36
C ILE A 609 -11.88 9.99 -32.77
N ARG A 610 -10.59 9.68 -32.87
CA ARG A 610 -9.90 9.45 -34.14
C ARG A 610 -8.73 8.48 -33.98
N PRO A 611 -8.28 7.79 -35.05
CA PRO A 611 -7.06 6.99 -35.01
C PRO A 611 -5.84 7.86 -34.67
N GLN A 612 -4.92 7.31 -33.89
CA GLN A 612 -3.58 7.88 -33.72
C GLN A 612 -2.75 7.70 -35.02
N THR A 613 -1.83 8.61 -35.25
CA THR A 613 -0.79 8.54 -36.26
C THR A 613 0.57 8.35 -35.57
N ASP A 614 1.61 8.04 -36.35
CA ASP A 614 2.97 7.86 -35.85
C ASP A 614 3.54 9.10 -35.13
N ASP A 615 3.02 10.29 -35.47
CA ASP A 615 3.41 11.57 -34.88
C ASP A 615 2.50 12.00 -33.68
N SER A 616 1.47 11.24 -33.39
CA SER A 616 0.55 11.58 -32.29
C SER A 616 1.24 11.52 -30.93
N PRO A 617 0.98 12.49 -30.04
CA PRO A 617 1.38 12.38 -28.63
C PRO A 617 0.86 11.10 -28.00
N THR A 618 1.66 10.49 -27.14
CA THR A 618 1.29 9.23 -26.48
C THR A 618 1.79 9.18 -25.03
N LEU A 619 1.27 8.20 -24.27
CA LEU A 619 1.81 7.79 -23.00
C LEU A 619 2.47 6.42 -23.16
N THR A 620 3.63 6.25 -22.55
CA THR A 620 4.42 5.03 -22.63
C THR A 620 5.02 4.68 -21.26
N MET A 621 5.77 3.58 -21.20
CA MET A 621 6.43 3.07 -20.00
C MET A 621 7.26 4.16 -19.31
N ASN A 622 7.16 4.24 -18.00
CA ASN A 622 8.02 5.08 -17.18
C ASN A 622 9.49 4.83 -17.51
N SER A 623 10.33 5.87 -17.45
CA SER A 623 11.77 5.77 -17.74
C SER A 623 12.47 4.71 -16.91
N ILE A 624 12.05 4.52 -15.65
CA ILE A 624 12.58 3.49 -14.75
C ILE A 624 12.17 2.05 -15.13
N GLY A 625 11.27 1.87 -16.08
CA GLY A 625 10.83 0.55 -16.55
C GLY A 625 9.92 -0.22 -15.59
N ARG A 626 9.34 0.43 -14.60
CA ARG A 626 8.44 -0.19 -13.62
C ARG A 626 7.36 0.74 -13.11
N HIS A 627 6.43 0.18 -12.36
CA HIS A 627 5.43 0.94 -11.61
C HIS A 627 6.08 1.90 -10.60
N GLN A 628 5.46 3.07 -10.43
CA GLN A 628 5.83 4.09 -9.46
C GLN A 628 4.59 4.56 -8.70
N SER A 629 4.65 4.53 -7.35
CA SER A 629 3.62 5.07 -6.47
C SER A 629 4.25 5.97 -5.42
N LYS A 630 3.94 7.26 -5.47
CA LYS A 630 4.41 8.28 -4.51
C LYS A 630 3.64 9.59 -4.66
N MET A 631 3.89 10.54 -3.78
CA MET A 631 3.38 11.91 -3.94
C MET A 631 4.28 12.70 -4.88
N VAL A 632 3.68 13.49 -5.76
CA VAL A 632 4.38 14.38 -6.70
C VAL A 632 3.86 15.81 -6.59
N TYR A 633 4.68 16.78 -7.00
CA TYR A 633 4.29 18.18 -7.09
C TYR A 633 3.92 18.50 -8.53
N THR A 634 2.72 19.05 -8.74
CA THR A 634 2.23 19.47 -10.05
C THR A 634 1.81 20.91 -10.02
N LYS A 635 2.14 21.64 -11.08
CA LYS A 635 1.81 23.06 -11.27
C LYS A 635 0.76 23.22 -12.34
N VAL A 636 -0.28 23.98 -12.05
CA VAL A 636 -1.30 24.38 -13.04
C VAL A 636 -0.72 25.44 -13.95
N VAL A 637 -0.55 25.15 -15.23
CA VAL A 637 0.10 26.05 -16.19
C VAL A 637 -0.86 26.70 -17.18
N THR A 638 -2.14 26.30 -17.17
CA THR A 638 -3.21 26.96 -17.94
C THR A 638 -4.49 27.06 -17.11
N ASN A 639 -5.25 28.13 -17.31
CA ASN A 639 -6.62 28.26 -16.79
C ASN A 639 -7.68 28.06 -17.87
N LYS A 640 -7.31 27.57 -19.07
CA LYS A 640 -8.19 27.40 -20.23
C LYS A 640 -9.31 26.36 -19.98
N SER A 641 -8.96 25.30 -19.24
CA SER A 641 -9.90 24.21 -18.98
C SER A 641 -10.93 24.56 -17.90
N PRO A 642 -12.23 24.31 -18.11
CA PRO A 642 -13.23 24.43 -17.07
C PRO A 642 -12.97 23.53 -15.86
N TRP A 643 -12.26 22.43 -16.02
CA TRP A 643 -11.82 21.55 -14.94
C TRP A 643 -10.89 22.24 -13.94
N LEU A 644 -10.11 23.22 -14.40
CA LEU A 644 -9.12 23.95 -13.61
C LEU A 644 -9.63 25.33 -13.12
N LYS A 645 -10.92 25.65 -13.34
CA LYS A 645 -11.49 26.96 -13.04
C LYS A 645 -11.32 27.42 -11.59
N LYS A 646 -11.30 26.48 -10.64
CA LYS A 646 -11.10 26.75 -9.21
C LYS A 646 -9.65 26.58 -8.74
N ALA A 647 -8.78 26.09 -9.60
CA ALA A 647 -7.36 26.00 -9.33
C ALA A 647 -6.68 27.34 -9.64
N GLU A 648 -5.71 27.72 -8.85
CA GLU A 648 -4.91 28.92 -9.08
C GLU A 648 -3.96 28.71 -10.27
N LEU A 649 -3.93 29.62 -11.21
CA LEU A 649 -2.95 29.61 -12.30
C LEU A 649 -1.55 29.82 -11.72
N GLY A 650 -0.64 28.89 -11.97
CA GLY A 650 0.67 28.83 -11.33
C GLY A 650 0.67 28.16 -9.95
N GLY A 651 -0.50 27.76 -9.42
CA GLY A 651 -0.61 27.04 -8.16
C GLY A 651 0.06 25.65 -8.23
N VAL A 652 0.75 25.29 -7.15
CA VAL A 652 1.42 24.00 -6.99
C VAL A 652 0.62 23.13 -6.03
N TYR A 653 0.37 21.90 -6.44
CA TYR A 653 -0.41 20.95 -5.67
C TYR A 653 0.36 19.64 -5.52
N THR A 654 0.28 19.04 -4.35
CA THR A 654 0.81 17.69 -4.08
C THR A 654 -0.29 16.67 -4.31
N ILE A 655 -0.04 15.70 -5.17
CA ILE A 655 -1.01 14.65 -5.53
C ILE A 655 -0.33 13.29 -5.59
N PRO A 656 -1.04 12.18 -5.29
CA PRO A 656 -0.49 10.85 -5.48
C PRO A 656 -0.47 10.45 -6.96
N ILE A 657 0.56 9.70 -7.33
CA ILE A 657 0.62 8.96 -8.61
C ILE A 657 0.78 7.48 -8.35
N SER A 658 0.28 6.65 -9.28
CA SER A 658 0.42 5.19 -9.23
C SER A 658 0.26 4.63 -10.64
N HIS A 659 1.36 4.41 -11.35
CA HIS A 659 1.35 3.95 -12.75
C HIS A 659 2.67 3.35 -13.22
N GLY A 660 2.60 2.42 -14.19
CA GLY A 660 3.75 1.89 -14.95
C GLY A 660 3.97 2.61 -16.28
N GLU A 661 2.88 3.11 -16.89
CA GLU A 661 2.86 3.81 -18.18
C GLU A 661 2.30 5.22 -18.03
N GLY A 662 3.11 6.16 -17.57
CA GLY A 662 2.69 7.55 -17.39
C GLY A 662 3.56 8.57 -18.10
N ARG A 663 4.57 8.11 -18.85
CA ARG A 663 5.53 8.95 -19.54
C ARG A 663 4.93 9.57 -20.77
N PHE A 664 4.69 10.88 -20.72
CA PHE A 664 4.25 11.63 -21.89
C PHE A 664 5.40 11.80 -22.90
N VAL A 665 5.15 11.41 -24.15
CA VAL A 665 6.11 11.51 -25.26
C VAL A 665 5.43 12.13 -26.48
N ALA A 666 6.08 13.13 -27.08
CA ALA A 666 5.64 13.79 -28.28
C ALA A 666 6.83 14.42 -29.01
N SER A 667 6.68 14.74 -30.30
CA SER A 667 7.68 15.54 -31.04
C SER A 667 7.81 16.94 -30.43
N LYS A 668 8.93 17.61 -30.70
CA LYS A 668 9.16 18.98 -30.25
C LYS A 668 8.06 19.91 -30.77
N GLU A 669 7.66 19.76 -32.02
CA GLU A 669 6.61 20.53 -32.69
C GLU A 669 5.26 20.35 -31.96
N TRP A 670 4.93 19.12 -31.52
CA TRP A 670 3.74 18.87 -30.75
C TRP A 670 3.79 19.52 -29.36
N CYS A 671 4.91 19.40 -28.67
CA CYS A 671 5.07 20.03 -27.36
C CYS A 671 4.92 21.56 -27.45
N GLU A 672 5.58 22.19 -28.43
CA GLU A 672 5.47 23.64 -28.65
C GLU A 672 4.03 24.06 -28.99
N LYS A 673 3.33 23.30 -29.83
CA LYS A 673 1.93 23.52 -30.18
C LYS A 673 1.01 23.42 -28.96
N LEU A 674 1.19 22.41 -28.12
CA LEU A 674 0.39 22.23 -26.91
C LEU A 674 0.55 23.39 -25.93
N PHE A 675 1.78 23.88 -25.73
CA PHE A 675 2.02 25.07 -24.90
C PHE A 675 1.42 26.33 -25.51
N ALA A 676 1.64 26.55 -26.80
CA ALA A 676 1.13 27.72 -27.52
C ALA A 676 -0.40 27.82 -27.50
N ASN A 677 -1.07 26.66 -27.55
CA ASN A 677 -2.53 26.58 -27.52
C ASN A 677 -3.12 26.56 -26.12
N GLY A 678 -2.29 26.55 -25.05
CA GLY A 678 -2.75 26.39 -23.66
C GLY A 678 -3.37 25.04 -23.37
N GLN A 679 -2.93 23.98 -24.09
CA GLN A 679 -3.40 22.62 -23.92
C GLN A 679 -2.58 21.83 -22.88
N VAL A 680 -1.41 22.30 -22.48
CA VAL A 680 -0.70 21.73 -21.32
C VAL A 680 -1.42 22.20 -20.07
N ALA A 681 -2.02 21.26 -19.36
CA ALA A 681 -2.81 21.57 -18.16
C ALA A 681 -1.92 21.72 -16.92
N THR A 682 -1.04 20.74 -16.73
CA THR A 682 -0.18 20.61 -15.55
C THR A 682 1.21 20.13 -15.93
N GLN A 683 2.20 20.57 -15.16
CA GLN A 683 3.59 20.10 -15.26
C GLN A 683 4.10 19.57 -13.94
N TYR A 684 4.97 18.56 -13.97
CA TYR A 684 5.77 18.15 -12.81
C TYR A 684 6.75 19.25 -12.44
N VAL A 685 6.83 19.56 -11.16
CA VAL A 685 7.67 20.65 -10.64
C VAL A 685 8.49 20.21 -9.44
N ASP A 686 9.60 20.92 -9.18
CA ASP A 686 10.34 20.80 -7.95
C ASP A 686 9.59 21.46 -6.77
N MET A 687 10.16 21.39 -5.57
CA MET A 687 9.56 22.01 -4.36
C MET A 687 9.44 23.54 -4.42
N ASN A 688 10.15 24.19 -5.36
CA ASN A 688 10.09 25.62 -5.59
C ASN A 688 9.06 25.98 -6.66
N GLY A 689 8.37 25.00 -7.24
CA GLY A 689 7.39 25.18 -8.30
C GLY A 689 8.00 25.40 -9.69
N ASN A 690 9.25 25.01 -9.91
CA ASN A 690 9.89 25.06 -11.21
C ASN A 690 9.71 23.74 -11.95
N PRO A 691 9.24 23.76 -13.23
CA PRO A 691 9.22 22.55 -14.04
C PRO A 691 10.60 21.93 -14.15
N THR A 692 10.69 20.59 -14.06
CA THR A 692 11.99 19.91 -13.99
C THR A 692 11.98 18.57 -14.71
N MET A 693 13.14 18.19 -15.23
CA MET A 693 13.42 16.84 -15.73
C MET A 693 14.15 15.97 -14.67
N ASP A 694 14.36 16.50 -13.48
CA ASP A 694 14.86 15.71 -12.35
C ASP A 694 13.84 14.60 -12.03
N GLU A 695 14.29 13.37 -12.09
CA GLU A 695 13.48 12.16 -11.94
C GLU A 695 12.85 12.01 -10.56
N TYR A 696 13.44 12.63 -9.55
CA TYR A 696 12.86 12.67 -8.21
C TYR A 696 11.47 13.32 -8.22
N TYR A 697 11.24 14.31 -9.08
CA TYR A 697 10.01 15.07 -9.23
C TYR A 697 9.22 14.70 -10.47
N ASN A 698 9.88 14.49 -11.62
CA ASN A 698 9.30 14.03 -12.89
C ASN A 698 9.45 12.51 -13.00
N VAL A 699 8.73 11.83 -12.14
CA VAL A 699 8.92 10.42 -11.79
C VAL A 699 8.77 9.41 -12.93
N ASN A 700 8.16 9.79 -14.02
CA ASN A 700 7.98 8.93 -15.21
C ASN A 700 8.84 9.34 -16.39
N GLY A 701 9.56 10.47 -16.29
CA GLY A 701 10.40 10.98 -17.37
C GLY A 701 9.62 11.66 -18.50
N SER A 702 8.45 12.23 -18.21
CA SER A 702 7.60 12.93 -19.18
C SER A 702 8.33 14.08 -19.85
N TYR A 703 8.23 14.17 -21.19
CA TYR A 703 8.84 15.23 -21.97
C TYR A 703 8.27 16.59 -21.55
N TYR A 704 9.15 17.62 -21.47
CA TYR A 704 8.80 18.97 -21.06
C TYR A 704 8.14 19.03 -19.66
N ALA A 705 8.33 17.98 -18.84
CA ALA A 705 7.68 17.79 -17.55
C ALA A 705 6.13 17.80 -17.63
N ILE A 706 5.53 17.47 -18.77
CA ILE A 706 4.07 17.48 -18.96
C ILE A 706 3.44 16.34 -18.14
N GLU A 707 2.52 16.70 -17.22
CA GLU A 707 1.75 15.74 -16.42
C GLU A 707 0.34 15.51 -16.97
N GLY A 708 -0.28 16.56 -17.53
CA GLY A 708 -1.62 16.50 -18.08
C GLY A 708 -1.83 17.44 -19.24
N ILE A 709 -2.74 17.06 -20.15
CA ILE A 709 -3.10 17.84 -21.35
C ILE A 709 -4.61 17.90 -21.54
N THR A 710 -5.07 18.89 -22.31
CA THR A 710 -6.48 19.08 -22.64
C THR A 710 -6.77 18.97 -24.15
N SER A 711 -8.07 18.84 -24.48
CA SER A 711 -8.60 19.14 -25.81
C SER A 711 -8.37 20.61 -26.20
N PRO A 712 -8.48 20.99 -27.49
CA PRO A 712 -8.27 22.37 -27.93
C PRO A 712 -9.18 23.40 -27.25
N ASP A 713 -10.39 23.02 -26.86
CA ASP A 713 -11.36 23.86 -26.12
C ASP A 713 -11.28 23.70 -24.59
N GLY A 714 -10.43 22.80 -24.08
CA GLY A 714 -10.22 22.57 -22.65
C GLY A 714 -11.27 21.70 -21.96
N ARG A 715 -12.31 21.20 -22.66
CA ARG A 715 -13.39 20.42 -22.05
C ARG A 715 -13.03 18.97 -21.72
N VAL A 716 -12.09 18.40 -22.46
CA VAL A 716 -11.53 17.09 -22.14
C VAL A 716 -10.20 17.32 -21.44
N LEU A 717 -10.00 16.73 -20.27
CA LEU A 717 -8.75 16.78 -19.51
C LEU A 717 -8.26 15.36 -19.26
N GLY A 718 -7.01 15.07 -19.61
CA GLY A 718 -6.29 13.87 -19.21
C GLY A 718 -5.09 14.22 -18.34
N LYS A 719 -4.90 13.49 -17.23
CA LYS A 719 -3.77 13.67 -16.30
C LYS A 719 -3.40 12.36 -15.60
N MET A 720 -2.14 12.24 -15.19
CA MET A 720 -1.66 11.02 -14.52
C MET A 720 -1.90 11.00 -13.01
N GLY A 721 -1.84 12.15 -12.36
CA GLY A 721 -2.01 12.25 -10.91
C GLY A 721 -3.45 12.10 -10.45
N HIS A 722 -3.63 11.35 -9.37
CA HIS A 722 -4.93 10.96 -8.80
C HIS A 722 -5.51 12.06 -7.88
N SER A 723 -6.10 13.09 -8.48
CA SER A 723 -6.73 14.18 -7.71
C SER A 723 -7.97 13.73 -6.92
N GLU A 724 -8.59 12.63 -7.29
CA GLU A 724 -9.72 12.01 -6.60
C GLU A 724 -9.33 11.38 -5.26
N ARG A 725 -8.06 11.02 -5.09
CA ARG A 725 -7.51 10.40 -3.88
C ARG A 725 -7.07 11.39 -2.81
N ILE A 726 -7.50 12.64 -2.90
CA ILE A 726 -7.18 13.68 -1.91
C ILE A 726 -8.38 13.88 -0.97
N GLY A 727 -8.10 14.06 0.30
CA GLY A 727 -9.15 14.27 1.31
C GLY A 727 -8.60 14.70 2.67
N GLN A 728 -9.51 14.93 3.61
CA GLN A 728 -9.16 15.23 4.99
C GLN A 728 -8.40 14.06 5.62
N ALA A 729 -7.24 14.32 6.23
CA ALA A 729 -6.36 13.32 6.83
C ALA A 729 -6.04 12.15 5.89
N VAL A 730 -5.68 12.47 4.65
CA VAL A 730 -5.12 11.55 3.65
C VAL A 730 -3.75 12.09 3.28
N ALA A 731 -2.73 11.22 3.30
CA ALA A 731 -1.32 11.55 3.05
C ALA A 731 -0.83 12.75 3.88
N VAL A 732 -0.94 12.65 5.22
CA VAL A 732 -0.67 13.76 6.16
C VAL A 732 0.79 13.94 6.55
N ASN A 733 1.69 13.06 6.16
CA ASN A 733 3.11 13.09 6.48
C ASN A 733 3.98 13.72 5.37
#